data_351c5e4d07817d4c241146513f68b5a0
#
_entry.id   351c5e4d07817d4c241146513f68b5a0
#
_cell.length_a   1.000
_cell.length_b   1.000
_cell.length_c   1.000
_cell.angle_alpha   90.00
_cell.angle_beta   90.00
_cell.angle_gamma   90.00
#
_symmetry.space_group_name_H-M   'P 1'
#
loop_
_entity.id
_entity.type
_entity.pdbx_description
1 polymer ?
#
loop_
_entity_poly.entity_id
_entity_poly.type
_entity_poly.pdbx_seq_one_letter_code
_entity_poly.pdbx_strand_id
1 'polypeptide(L)'
;MCAECHGKKGEGVAEKYDDPLVGNRSVISLTKYIARTMPEGKEGTVVGDDAVHVATYIFDAFYSPAAQARNNPVRESLTRLTVAQYQNSVADLIGRFRGGDRPIGVERGLKARYSGGRLEVFGPFLKEEENIVERDVLKRRAKERISFEKRDTHIAFHYGTQSSEPGRLRADEFSTRWDGSIIALETGLYEFIVRTENGVRLYLNNTKDPFIDAWVTPGPTVREEKKSVFLLGGRAYPIALEHFKYKDKSASVELLWKPPHGRVSVIPQAQFLPQGWPTTMVVATTFPADDRSDGYERGTTISKEWDQSTTRAALEVAAQVEQQLDGLAGTKSGAPDRVDKLKDFSRRFAEVAFRRPLTEEQRQNAIDRHFTDAPTPEIAVKRVVLLALKSPRFLYPELAHEDAFDDWRVAARLAANLWDSIPDARLARAASEGKLRTREQIAKEAQRMIADPRTKAKLHGFFHHWLELERAENAGKDPKAFPGFDEAMMSDLRESLWRFVDEVVWSETSDYRQLIAADYLWLNERLGKYYGKPVTGEGFQRVDFDSKQRAGVVTHPYLLASLSYARTTSPIHRGVFLSRNIVGLALKNPSVAVAFEDAKFDPTLTMREKISELTKNASCMGCHSTINPLGFSLENFDAVGRWRTKDNNKMVHAADEFSDDDGRMVVVNGPKDVANYAVGSESAHRAFVRQLFHHTVKQPTAAFGEPTLETLRQHFAANGFHIQRLLVEIALTSATQGSAASAPQKVAQNQPTP
;
A
#
# COMPACT_ATOMS: atom_id res chain seq x y z
N MET A 1 46.34 0.86 -2.43
CA MET A 1 45.69 1.47 -1.24
C MET A 1 44.14 1.32 -1.32
N CYS A 2 43.45 2.06 -2.18
CA CYS A 2 41.95 1.98 -2.22
C CYS A 2 41.40 0.60 -2.58
N ALA A 3 42.04 -0.08 -3.55
CA ALA A 3 41.65 -1.40 -4.03
C ALA A 3 41.77 -2.54 -2.99
N GLU A 4 42.50 -2.33 -1.91
CA GLU A 4 42.62 -3.33 -0.82
C GLU A 4 41.36 -3.46 0.01
N CYS A 5 40.56 -2.38 0.06
CA CYS A 5 39.25 -2.36 0.75
C CYS A 5 38.09 -2.36 -0.22
N HIS A 6 38.20 -1.67 -1.37
CA HIS A 6 37.09 -1.50 -2.30
C HIS A 6 37.10 -2.44 -3.50
N GLY A 7 38.10 -3.32 -3.62
CA GLY A 7 38.29 -4.17 -4.79
C GLY A 7 38.87 -3.42 -6.00
N LYS A 8 39.42 -4.16 -6.98
CA LYS A 8 40.03 -3.59 -8.20
C LYS A 8 39.01 -2.94 -9.14
N LYS A 9 37.76 -3.39 -9.08
CA LYS A 9 36.64 -2.89 -9.89
C LYS A 9 35.58 -2.17 -9.05
N GLY A 10 35.89 -1.83 -7.80
CA GLY A 10 34.96 -1.20 -6.89
C GLY A 10 33.88 -2.15 -6.36
N GLU A 11 34.09 -3.46 -6.45
CA GLU A 11 33.14 -4.52 -6.06
C GLU A 11 33.01 -4.73 -4.55
N GLY A 12 33.90 -4.13 -3.76
CA GLY A 12 34.07 -4.40 -2.34
C GLY A 12 35.02 -5.55 -2.06
N VAL A 13 35.40 -5.73 -0.80
CA VAL A 13 36.25 -6.83 -0.31
C VAL A 13 35.69 -7.34 1.00
N ALA A 14 35.30 -8.60 1.05
CA ALA A 14 34.78 -9.26 2.25
C ALA A 14 35.69 -9.04 3.47
N GLU A 15 35.08 -8.85 4.64
CA GLU A 15 35.76 -8.54 5.92
C GLU A 15 36.46 -7.17 6.02
N LYS A 16 36.49 -6.38 4.93
CA LYS A 16 37.04 -5.02 4.92
C LYS A 16 36.00 -3.98 4.56
N TYR A 17 35.42 -4.10 3.40
CA TYR A 17 34.37 -3.24 2.88
C TYR A 17 33.54 -4.04 1.84
N ASP A 18 32.47 -4.63 2.26
CA ASP A 18 31.72 -5.61 1.44
C ASP A 18 30.87 -4.97 0.35
N ASP A 19 30.52 -3.69 0.49
CA ASP A 19 29.66 -3.01 -0.46
C ASP A 19 30.40 -2.54 -1.72
N PRO A 20 29.79 -2.63 -2.90
CA PRO A 20 30.34 -2.03 -4.10
C PRO A 20 30.34 -0.50 -4.00
N LEU A 21 31.27 0.14 -4.70
CA LEU A 21 31.31 1.58 -4.85
C LEU A 21 30.16 2.04 -5.73
N VAL A 22 29.13 2.56 -5.11
CA VAL A 22 27.94 3.12 -5.78
C VAL A 22 27.40 4.29 -4.96
N GLY A 23 26.86 5.32 -5.62
CA GLY A 23 26.27 6.47 -4.94
C GLY A 23 25.93 7.60 -5.90
N ASN A 24 25.43 8.70 -5.34
CA ASN A 24 25.00 9.89 -6.07
C ASN A 24 25.77 11.16 -5.70
N ARG A 25 26.88 11.03 -4.97
CA ARG A 25 27.71 12.19 -4.58
C ARG A 25 28.42 12.78 -5.80
N SER A 26 28.44 14.11 -5.88
CA SER A 26 29.26 14.84 -6.86
C SER A 26 30.78 14.67 -6.59
N VAL A 27 31.59 15.02 -7.56
CA VAL A 27 33.09 15.04 -7.39
C VAL A 27 33.47 15.88 -6.18
N ILE A 28 32.86 17.07 -6.00
CA ILE A 28 33.15 17.97 -4.88
C ILE A 28 32.81 17.29 -3.54
N SER A 29 31.64 16.65 -3.46
CA SER A 29 31.22 15.93 -2.26
C SER A 29 32.12 14.73 -1.96
N LEU A 30 32.47 13.96 -2.99
CA LEU A 30 33.42 12.84 -2.86
C LEU A 30 34.83 13.32 -2.40
N THR A 31 35.35 14.42 -2.96
CA THR A 31 36.62 15.00 -2.54
C THR A 31 36.63 15.31 -1.05
N LYS A 32 35.61 16.02 -0.56
CA LYS A 32 35.46 16.34 0.87
C LYS A 32 35.34 15.09 1.74
N TYR A 33 34.58 14.11 1.26
CA TYR A 33 34.39 12.85 1.96
C TYR A 33 35.71 12.08 2.07
N ILE A 34 36.43 11.90 0.97
CA ILE A 34 37.73 11.19 0.92
C ILE A 34 38.75 11.86 1.81
N ALA A 35 38.90 13.18 1.70
CA ALA A 35 39.88 13.94 2.50
C ALA A 35 39.64 13.80 4.01
N ARG A 36 38.40 13.62 4.44
CA ARG A 36 38.02 13.53 5.86
C ARG A 36 38.04 12.12 6.42
N THR A 37 37.66 11.09 5.62
CA THR A 37 37.35 9.77 6.12
C THR A 37 38.16 8.63 5.51
N MET A 38 38.95 8.88 4.48
CA MET A 38 39.69 7.85 3.75
C MET A 38 41.19 8.10 3.71
N PRO A 39 42.04 7.04 3.73
CA PRO A 39 41.69 5.65 4.08
C PRO A 39 41.34 5.50 5.56
N GLU A 40 40.48 4.59 5.89
CA GLU A 40 40.13 4.29 7.28
C GLU A 40 41.35 3.94 8.10
N GLY A 41 41.51 4.58 9.28
CA GLY A 41 42.68 4.47 10.15
C GLY A 41 43.90 5.25 9.68
N LYS A 42 43.81 6.02 8.57
CA LYS A 42 44.80 6.94 8.08
C LYS A 42 44.15 8.18 7.47
N GLU A 43 43.11 8.68 8.11
CA GLU A 43 42.33 9.84 7.68
C GLU A 43 43.24 11.07 7.51
N GLY A 44 42.95 11.92 6.53
CA GLY A 44 43.71 13.11 6.24
C GLY A 44 45.04 12.88 5.48
N THR A 45 45.32 11.65 5.03
CA THR A 45 46.51 11.37 4.20
C THR A 45 46.27 11.57 2.70
N VAL A 46 44.98 11.54 2.26
CA VAL A 46 44.57 11.80 0.88
C VAL A 46 43.81 13.13 0.84
N VAL A 47 44.51 14.22 0.59
CA VAL A 47 44.00 15.60 0.62
C VAL A 47 44.39 16.39 -0.62
N GLY A 48 43.81 17.58 -0.80
CA GLY A 48 44.13 18.46 -1.93
C GLY A 48 43.88 17.80 -3.29
N ASP A 49 44.81 17.95 -4.22
CA ASP A 49 44.68 17.43 -5.59
C ASP A 49 44.57 15.92 -5.65
N ASP A 50 45.19 15.18 -4.74
CA ASP A 50 45.09 13.73 -4.68
C ASP A 50 43.66 13.30 -4.35
N ALA A 51 42.98 13.98 -3.43
CA ALA A 51 41.59 13.72 -3.12
C ALA A 51 40.64 14.06 -4.30
N VAL A 52 40.97 15.13 -5.04
CA VAL A 52 40.22 15.49 -6.27
C VAL A 52 40.37 14.42 -7.34
N HIS A 53 41.59 13.96 -7.59
CA HIS A 53 41.84 12.93 -8.61
C HIS A 53 41.14 11.61 -8.27
N VAL A 54 41.22 11.16 -7.02
CA VAL A 54 40.53 9.94 -6.57
C VAL A 54 38.99 10.11 -6.66
N ALA A 55 38.47 11.26 -6.25
CA ALA A 55 37.04 11.56 -6.33
C ALA A 55 36.54 11.57 -7.78
N THR A 56 37.30 12.18 -8.70
CA THR A 56 36.99 12.21 -10.14
C THR A 56 36.96 10.80 -10.71
N TYR A 57 38.00 9.98 -10.41
CA TYR A 57 38.00 8.58 -10.84
C TYR A 57 36.83 7.79 -10.30
N ILE A 58 36.47 7.91 -9.01
CA ILE A 58 35.35 7.22 -8.41
C ILE A 58 34.04 7.68 -9.06
N PHE A 59 33.91 8.98 -9.32
CA PHE A 59 32.71 9.52 -9.97
C PHE A 59 32.55 8.95 -11.39
N ASP A 60 33.62 9.03 -12.22
CA ASP A 60 33.56 8.57 -13.60
C ASP A 60 33.45 7.06 -13.75
N ALA A 61 33.97 6.30 -12.79
CA ALA A 61 33.96 4.85 -12.81
C ALA A 61 32.69 4.24 -12.20
N PHE A 62 32.06 4.89 -11.18
CA PHE A 62 31.03 4.26 -10.34
C PHE A 62 29.83 5.17 -9.99
N TYR A 63 29.99 6.48 -9.91
CA TYR A 63 28.99 7.40 -9.36
C TYR A 63 28.26 8.21 -10.42
N SER A 64 28.87 8.47 -11.57
CA SER A 64 28.21 9.17 -12.66
C SER A 64 27.00 8.36 -13.18
N PRO A 65 25.93 9.01 -13.68
CA PRO A 65 24.79 8.30 -14.28
C PRO A 65 25.23 7.31 -15.36
N ALA A 66 26.19 7.69 -16.21
CA ALA A 66 26.74 6.82 -17.25
C ALA A 66 27.49 5.61 -16.67
N ALA A 67 28.23 5.79 -15.57
CA ALA A 67 28.88 4.69 -14.88
C ALA A 67 27.87 3.72 -14.24
N GLN A 68 26.85 4.26 -13.59
CA GLN A 68 25.79 3.45 -12.99
C GLN A 68 25.01 2.65 -14.04
N ALA A 69 24.67 3.27 -15.17
CA ALA A 69 24.02 2.58 -16.29
C ALA A 69 24.88 1.46 -16.89
N ARG A 70 26.21 1.68 -16.96
CA ARG A 70 27.17 0.68 -17.45
C ARG A 70 27.41 -0.47 -16.46
N ASN A 71 27.50 -0.15 -15.16
CA ASN A 71 27.89 -1.12 -14.12
C ASN A 71 26.69 -1.91 -13.56
N ASN A 72 25.47 -1.39 -13.68
CA ASN A 72 24.25 -2.07 -13.28
C ASN A 72 23.50 -2.55 -14.52
N PRO A 73 23.22 -3.85 -14.67
CA PRO A 73 22.43 -4.35 -15.79
C PRO A 73 21.04 -3.71 -15.78
N VAL A 74 20.72 -3.14 -16.93
CA VAL A 74 19.59 -2.25 -17.16
C VAL A 74 18.35 -3.06 -17.17
N ARG A 75 17.80 -3.79 -16.63
CA ARG A 75 16.49 -4.48 -16.65
C ARG A 75 16.61 -5.95 -16.32
N GLU A 76 15.96 -6.31 -15.29
CA GLU A 76 15.58 -7.70 -15.09
C GLU A 76 14.42 -8.02 -16.05
N SER A 77 14.74 -8.72 -17.12
CA SER A 77 13.77 -9.01 -18.18
C SER A 77 12.69 -10.00 -17.76
N LEU A 78 12.88 -10.72 -16.65
CA LEU A 78 11.97 -11.79 -16.21
C LEU A 78 11.60 -11.63 -14.72
N THR A 79 10.67 -10.71 -14.44
CA THR A 79 10.07 -10.60 -13.10
C THR A 79 8.74 -11.34 -13.02
N ARG A 80 8.59 -12.20 -12.03
CA ARG A 80 7.30 -12.81 -11.69
C ARG A 80 6.37 -11.80 -11.03
N LEU A 81 5.09 -12.08 -10.98
CA LEU A 81 4.15 -11.33 -10.14
C LEU A 81 4.65 -11.30 -8.70
N THR A 82 4.54 -10.15 -8.03
CA THR A 82 4.63 -10.07 -6.57
C THR A 82 3.44 -10.78 -5.93
N VAL A 83 3.52 -11.08 -4.63
CA VAL A 83 2.40 -11.68 -3.89
C VAL A 83 1.14 -10.83 -4.02
N ALA A 84 1.27 -9.51 -3.83
CA ALA A 84 0.16 -8.58 -3.99
C ALA A 84 -0.42 -8.62 -5.41
N GLN A 85 0.43 -8.60 -6.44
CA GLN A 85 -0.01 -8.68 -7.83
C GLN A 85 -0.71 -10.01 -8.15
N TYR A 86 -0.23 -11.13 -7.60
CA TYR A 86 -0.88 -12.43 -7.78
C TYR A 86 -2.28 -12.45 -7.16
N GLN A 87 -2.39 -12.10 -5.88
CA GLN A 87 -3.67 -12.10 -5.15
C GLN A 87 -4.69 -11.16 -5.78
N ASN A 88 -4.27 -9.95 -6.12
CA ASN A 88 -5.09 -8.95 -6.78
C ASN A 88 -5.55 -9.38 -8.17
N SER A 89 -4.64 -9.96 -8.96
CA SER A 89 -4.97 -10.47 -10.29
C SER A 89 -6.00 -11.60 -10.25
N VAL A 90 -5.87 -12.53 -9.30
CA VAL A 90 -6.85 -13.61 -9.11
C VAL A 90 -8.20 -13.06 -8.67
N ALA A 91 -8.22 -12.11 -7.72
CA ALA A 91 -9.47 -11.50 -7.25
C ALA A 91 -10.23 -10.80 -8.40
N ASP A 92 -9.52 -9.98 -9.18
CA ASP A 92 -10.10 -9.22 -10.29
C ASP A 92 -10.46 -10.13 -11.48
N LEU A 93 -9.69 -11.22 -11.73
CA LEU A 93 -9.99 -12.24 -12.74
C LEU A 93 -11.33 -12.92 -12.45
N ILE A 94 -11.53 -13.44 -11.25
CA ILE A 94 -12.80 -14.07 -10.85
C ILE A 94 -13.92 -13.02 -10.77
N GLY A 95 -13.60 -11.83 -10.23
CA GLY A 95 -14.54 -10.71 -10.13
C GLY A 95 -15.18 -10.33 -11.48
N ARG A 96 -14.43 -10.40 -12.58
CA ARG A 96 -14.93 -10.14 -13.94
C ARG A 96 -16.12 -11.04 -14.31
N PHE A 97 -16.04 -12.32 -13.98
CA PHE A 97 -17.10 -13.29 -14.29
C PHE A 97 -18.28 -13.24 -13.29
N ARG A 98 -18.10 -12.57 -12.16
CA ARG A 98 -19.16 -12.31 -11.15
C ARG A 98 -19.85 -10.95 -11.33
N GLY A 99 -19.48 -10.16 -12.34
CA GLY A 99 -20.01 -8.81 -12.53
C GLY A 99 -19.40 -7.74 -11.62
N GLY A 100 -18.23 -8.01 -11.05
CA GLY A 100 -17.45 -7.07 -10.24
C GLY A 100 -16.61 -6.07 -11.05
N ASP A 101 -16.52 -6.25 -12.37
CA ASP A 101 -15.77 -5.37 -13.26
C ASP A 101 -16.63 -4.19 -13.72
N ARG A 102 -17.00 -3.33 -12.76
CA ARG A 102 -17.80 -2.13 -12.95
C ARG A 102 -17.26 -0.98 -12.11
N PRO A 103 -17.48 0.29 -12.51
CA PRO A 103 -17.06 1.44 -11.72
C PRO A 103 -17.74 1.46 -10.34
N ILE A 104 -16.98 1.80 -9.31
CA ILE A 104 -17.52 2.07 -7.98
C ILE A 104 -18.14 3.46 -8.00
N GLY A 105 -19.44 3.54 -7.66
CA GLY A 105 -20.17 4.80 -7.59
C GLY A 105 -19.67 5.74 -6.50
N VAL A 106 -20.07 7.02 -6.58
CA VAL A 106 -19.69 8.06 -5.61
C VAL A 106 -20.55 8.05 -4.34
N GLU A 107 -21.71 7.41 -4.38
CA GLU A 107 -22.62 7.34 -3.24
C GLU A 107 -22.02 6.52 -2.10
N ARG A 108 -22.23 6.99 -0.86
CA ARG A 108 -21.71 6.36 0.36
C ARG A 108 -22.83 6.11 1.37
N GLY A 109 -22.62 5.11 2.24
CA GLY A 109 -23.60 4.62 3.22
C GLY A 109 -24.23 3.30 2.79
N LEU A 110 -25.06 2.71 3.65
CA LEU A 110 -25.77 1.46 3.42
C LEU A 110 -27.27 1.72 3.21
N LYS A 111 -27.93 0.87 2.42
CA LYS A 111 -29.39 0.84 2.36
C LYS A 111 -29.91 0.19 3.63
N ALA A 112 -30.71 0.91 4.40
CA ALA A 112 -31.33 0.43 5.61
C ALA A 112 -32.82 0.24 5.41
N ARG A 113 -33.33 -0.95 5.70
CA ARG A 113 -34.75 -1.27 5.72
C ARG A 113 -35.19 -1.46 7.16
N TYR A 114 -36.10 -0.62 7.59
CA TYR A 114 -36.70 -0.61 8.91
C TYR A 114 -38.10 -1.24 8.85
N SER A 115 -38.43 -2.14 9.77
CA SER A 115 -39.69 -2.87 9.75
C SER A 115 -40.26 -3.13 11.14
N GLY A 116 -41.58 -3.10 11.26
CA GLY A 116 -42.29 -3.58 12.44
C GLY A 116 -42.30 -5.11 12.45
N GLY A 117 -41.77 -5.73 13.52
CA GLY A 117 -41.71 -7.17 13.71
C GLY A 117 -40.39 -7.83 13.26
N ARG A 118 -40.34 -9.16 13.36
CA ARG A 118 -39.12 -9.94 13.11
C ARG A 118 -38.72 -10.02 11.63
N LEU A 119 -37.41 -10.13 11.35
CA LEU A 119 -36.84 -10.26 10.02
C LEU A 119 -37.04 -11.60 9.32
N GLU A 120 -37.55 -12.62 10.00
CA GLU A 120 -37.78 -13.97 9.45
C GLU A 120 -38.58 -14.00 8.12
N VAL A 121 -39.12 -12.86 7.73
CA VAL A 121 -39.89 -12.66 6.50
C VAL A 121 -39.12 -11.95 5.39
N PHE A 122 -37.92 -11.46 5.62
CA PHE A 122 -37.20 -10.59 4.68
C PHE A 122 -36.01 -11.23 3.94
N GLY A 123 -35.72 -12.50 4.18
CA GLY A 123 -34.58 -13.13 3.56
C GLY A 123 -34.80 -13.59 2.11
N PRO A 124 -33.82 -13.50 1.22
CA PRO A 124 -33.70 -14.41 0.08
C PRO A 124 -33.44 -15.85 0.54
N PHE A 125 -33.42 -16.11 1.83
CA PHE A 125 -32.97 -17.29 2.54
C PHE A 125 -34.09 -18.17 3.12
N LEU A 126 -35.29 -18.03 2.63
CA LEU A 126 -36.27 -19.12 2.78
C LEU A 126 -35.68 -20.30 2.00
N LYS A 127 -35.26 -21.34 2.71
CA LYS A 127 -34.81 -22.60 2.10
C LYS A 127 -35.87 -23.03 1.09
N GLU A 128 -35.46 -23.47 -0.09
CA GLU A 128 -36.36 -23.94 -1.16
C GLU A 128 -37.28 -25.10 -0.73
N GLU A 129 -37.05 -25.67 0.46
CA GLU A 129 -37.75 -26.82 1.03
C GLU A 129 -38.90 -26.46 2.00
N GLU A 130 -39.15 -25.18 2.30
CA GLU A 130 -40.25 -24.80 3.17
C GLU A 130 -41.60 -24.82 2.42
N ASN A 131 -42.60 -25.47 3.06
CA ASN A 131 -43.93 -25.71 2.56
C ASN A 131 -44.56 -24.44 1.90
N ILE A 132 -45.05 -24.56 0.67
CA ILE A 132 -45.64 -23.48 -0.15
C ILE A 132 -46.71 -22.67 0.59
N VAL A 133 -47.50 -23.32 1.46
CA VAL A 133 -48.55 -22.68 2.24
C VAL A 133 -47.99 -21.75 3.32
N GLU A 134 -46.92 -22.15 3.98
CA GLU A 134 -46.26 -21.37 5.02
C GLU A 134 -45.53 -20.14 4.41
N ARG A 135 -44.96 -20.30 3.22
CA ARG A 135 -44.35 -19.24 2.42
C ARG A 135 -45.34 -18.15 1.99
N ASP A 136 -46.54 -18.49 1.63
CA ASP A 136 -47.60 -17.53 1.23
C ASP A 136 -48.21 -16.80 2.42
N VAL A 137 -48.36 -17.45 3.57
CA VAL A 137 -48.76 -16.82 4.83
C VAL A 137 -47.71 -15.83 5.31
N LEU A 138 -46.43 -16.20 5.23
CA LEU A 138 -45.30 -15.33 5.58
C LEU A 138 -45.21 -14.13 4.63
N LYS A 139 -45.41 -14.31 3.32
CA LYS A 139 -45.47 -13.22 2.34
C LYS A 139 -46.66 -12.27 2.56
N ARG A 140 -47.85 -12.76 2.95
CA ARG A 140 -48.97 -11.91 3.30
C ARG A 140 -48.67 -11.08 4.55
N ARG A 141 -48.19 -11.69 5.62
CA ARG A 141 -47.78 -10.99 6.85
C ARG A 141 -46.67 -9.95 6.58
N ALA A 142 -45.77 -10.20 5.64
CA ALA A 142 -44.74 -9.23 5.24
C ALA A 142 -45.31 -8.00 4.52
N LYS A 143 -46.36 -8.16 3.70
CA LYS A 143 -47.06 -7.06 3.02
C LYS A 143 -47.85 -6.14 3.97
N GLU A 144 -48.30 -6.67 5.08
CA GLU A 144 -49.08 -5.93 6.08
C GLU A 144 -48.23 -5.16 7.10
N ARG A 145 -46.90 -5.35 7.10
CA ARG A 145 -46.01 -4.70 8.03
C ARG A 145 -45.56 -3.33 7.51
N ILE A 146 -45.53 -2.34 8.39
CA ILE A 146 -44.95 -1.05 8.12
C ILE A 146 -43.44 -1.28 7.84
N SER A 147 -42.99 -0.96 6.64
CA SER A 147 -41.58 -0.96 6.31
C SER A 147 -41.21 0.25 5.45
N PHE A 148 -40.06 0.78 5.66
CA PHE A 148 -39.54 1.90 4.85
C PHE A 148 -38.00 1.79 4.73
N GLU A 149 -37.45 2.44 3.74
CA GLU A 149 -36.04 2.44 3.44
C GLU A 149 -35.47 3.84 3.63
N LYS A 150 -34.24 3.89 4.15
CA LYS A 150 -33.39 5.09 4.17
C LYS A 150 -31.96 4.71 3.96
N ARG A 151 -31.08 5.68 3.89
CA ARG A 151 -29.63 5.47 3.82
C ARG A 151 -29.02 5.85 5.16
N ASP A 152 -28.30 4.90 5.77
CA ASP A 152 -27.54 5.14 6.98
C ASP A 152 -26.06 5.29 6.65
N THR A 153 -25.43 6.24 7.31
CA THR A 153 -24.01 6.57 7.11
C THR A 153 -23.07 5.72 7.96
N HIS A 154 -23.60 5.15 9.03
CA HIS A 154 -22.90 4.28 9.98
C HIS A 154 -23.92 3.37 10.67
N ILE A 155 -23.43 2.35 11.34
CA ILE A 155 -24.26 1.50 12.21
C ILE A 155 -23.70 1.63 13.63
N ALA A 156 -24.25 2.56 14.39
CA ALA A 156 -23.95 2.79 15.80
C ALA A 156 -25.18 3.43 16.44
N PHE A 157 -26.14 2.58 16.86
CA PHE A 157 -27.44 3.01 17.34
C PHE A 157 -27.72 2.51 18.75
N HIS A 158 -28.10 3.43 19.63
CA HIS A 158 -28.53 3.16 21.00
C HIS A 158 -29.98 3.61 21.15
N TYR A 159 -30.93 2.69 20.89
CA TYR A 159 -32.34 2.99 20.91
C TYR A 159 -32.93 3.04 22.33
N GLY A 160 -32.24 2.46 23.32
CA GLY A 160 -32.75 2.33 24.66
C GLY A 160 -34.10 1.61 24.68
N THR A 161 -35.09 2.16 25.37
CA THR A 161 -36.44 1.59 25.44
C THR A 161 -37.34 1.95 24.25
N GLN A 162 -36.83 2.78 23.31
CA GLN A 162 -37.62 3.21 22.14
C GLN A 162 -37.46 2.23 20.96
N SER A 163 -38.24 2.46 19.91
CA SER A 163 -38.05 1.78 18.63
C SER A 163 -36.92 2.44 17.82
N SER A 164 -36.50 1.76 16.77
CA SER A 164 -35.54 2.33 15.81
C SER A 164 -36.07 3.55 15.05
N GLU A 165 -37.40 3.73 15.01
CA GLU A 165 -38.08 4.90 14.44
C GLU A 165 -39.34 5.22 15.30
N PRO A 166 -39.16 6.04 16.33
CA PRO A 166 -40.29 6.42 17.21
C PRO A 166 -41.41 7.11 16.43
N GLY A 167 -42.64 6.74 16.76
CA GLY A 167 -43.86 7.22 16.07
C GLY A 167 -44.21 6.47 14.78
N ARG A 168 -43.30 5.66 14.23
CA ARG A 168 -43.57 4.80 13.07
C ARG A 168 -43.58 3.31 13.40
N LEU A 169 -42.70 2.89 14.28
CA LEU A 169 -42.50 1.50 14.68
C LEU A 169 -42.81 1.33 16.18
N ARG A 170 -43.27 0.14 16.56
CA ARG A 170 -43.50 -0.23 17.95
C ARG A 170 -42.16 -0.39 18.70
N ALA A 171 -42.12 0.03 19.96
CA ALA A 171 -40.93 -0.02 20.78
C ALA A 171 -40.57 -1.44 21.26
N ASP A 172 -41.55 -2.35 21.30
CA ASP A 172 -41.42 -3.73 21.80
C ASP A 172 -40.99 -4.73 20.72
N GLU A 173 -41.20 -4.40 19.44
CA GLU A 173 -40.90 -5.31 18.33
C GLU A 173 -40.57 -4.53 17.05
N PHE A 174 -39.33 -4.61 16.62
CA PHE A 174 -38.86 -4.05 15.33
C PHE A 174 -37.63 -4.78 14.82
N SER A 175 -37.33 -4.58 13.55
CA SER A 175 -36.14 -5.11 12.92
C SER A 175 -35.56 -4.11 11.91
N THR A 176 -34.24 -4.18 11.71
CA THR A 176 -33.54 -3.39 10.73
C THR A 176 -32.57 -4.28 9.97
N ARG A 177 -32.51 -4.09 8.65
CA ARG A 177 -31.52 -4.72 7.80
C ARG A 177 -30.78 -3.66 7.01
N TRP A 178 -29.47 -3.70 7.10
CA TRP A 178 -28.56 -2.89 6.29
C TRP A 178 -27.95 -3.76 5.19
N ASP A 179 -28.03 -3.31 3.95
CA ASP A 179 -27.51 -3.98 2.77
C ASP A 179 -26.63 -3.04 1.97
N GLY A 180 -25.54 -3.57 1.40
CA GLY A 180 -24.62 -2.85 0.55
C GLY A 180 -23.29 -3.54 0.40
N SER A 181 -22.23 -2.75 0.38
CA SER A 181 -20.85 -3.26 0.32
C SER A 181 -19.91 -2.41 1.15
N ILE A 182 -18.75 -2.97 1.51
CA ILE A 182 -17.68 -2.28 2.19
C ILE A 182 -16.42 -2.27 1.30
N ILE A 183 -15.69 -1.15 1.26
CA ILE A 183 -14.39 -1.04 0.59
C ILE A 183 -13.30 -1.16 1.66
N ALA A 184 -12.41 -2.14 1.50
CA ALA A 184 -11.17 -2.22 2.26
C ALA A 184 -10.15 -1.23 1.68
N LEU A 185 -9.52 -0.40 2.50
CA LEU A 185 -8.47 0.52 2.04
C LEU A 185 -7.09 -0.14 1.97
N GLU A 186 -6.80 -1.01 2.91
CA GLU A 186 -5.52 -1.70 3.04
C GLU A 186 -5.69 -3.19 2.84
N THR A 187 -4.68 -3.86 2.33
CA THR A 187 -4.65 -5.34 2.31
C THR A 187 -4.18 -5.85 3.66
N GLY A 188 -4.93 -6.76 4.27
CA GLY A 188 -4.55 -7.36 5.53
C GLY A 188 -5.71 -7.95 6.32
N LEU A 189 -5.43 -8.28 7.58
CA LEU A 189 -6.40 -8.89 8.49
C LEU A 189 -7.27 -7.82 9.15
N TYR A 190 -8.56 -7.88 8.91
CA TYR A 190 -9.58 -7.05 9.55
C TYR A 190 -10.31 -7.87 10.62
N GLU A 191 -10.56 -7.29 11.79
CA GLU A 191 -11.48 -7.84 12.78
C GLU A 191 -12.78 -7.04 12.74
N PHE A 192 -13.90 -7.71 12.46
CA PHE A 192 -15.24 -7.13 12.54
C PHE A 192 -15.85 -7.45 13.88
N ILE A 193 -16.50 -6.46 14.47
CA ILE A 193 -17.02 -6.52 15.83
C ILE A 193 -18.46 -6.00 15.78
N VAL A 194 -19.38 -6.78 16.35
CA VAL A 194 -20.76 -6.37 16.56
C VAL A 194 -21.03 -6.27 18.05
N ARG A 195 -21.48 -5.11 18.52
CA ARG A 195 -21.99 -4.92 19.89
C ARG A 195 -23.49 -4.74 19.87
N THR A 196 -24.20 -5.49 20.67
CA THR A 196 -25.66 -5.45 20.70
C THR A 196 -26.24 -6.04 21.96
N GLU A 197 -27.42 -5.57 22.35
CA GLU A 197 -28.28 -6.18 23.38
C GLU A 197 -29.25 -7.22 22.80
N ASN A 198 -29.38 -7.30 21.47
CA ASN A 198 -30.41 -8.01 20.77
C ASN A 198 -29.89 -9.06 19.79
N GLY A 199 -30.76 -9.68 19.02
CA GLY A 199 -30.40 -10.62 17.98
C GLY A 199 -29.76 -9.92 16.75
N VAL A 200 -28.64 -10.47 16.27
CA VAL A 200 -27.92 -9.91 15.14
C VAL A 200 -27.28 -11.00 14.27
N ARG A 201 -27.21 -10.76 12.95
CA ARG A 201 -26.40 -11.52 11.99
C ARG A 201 -25.66 -10.57 11.10
N LEU A 202 -24.35 -10.80 10.96
CA LEU A 202 -23.50 -10.11 10.00
C LEU A 202 -23.12 -11.06 8.87
N TYR A 203 -23.38 -10.66 7.64
CA TYR A 203 -22.92 -11.32 6.43
C TYR A 203 -21.79 -10.47 5.83
N LEU A 204 -20.68 -11.10 5.46
CA LEU A 204 -19.54 -10.42 4.87
C LEU A 204 -18.89 -11.32 3.82
N ASN A 205 -18.78 -10.81 2.60
CA ASN A 205 -18.23 -11.53 1.43
C ASN A 205 -18.87 -12.92 1.19
N ASN A 206 -20.01 -13.16 1.80
CA ASN A 206 -20.88 -14.32 1.66
C ASN A 206 -22.31 -13.85 1.90
N THR A 207 -23.23 -14.19 1.01
CA THR A 207 -24.63 -13.79 1.11
C THR A 207 -25.54 -14.90 1.63
N LYS A 208 -24.99 -16.10 1.86
CA LYS A 208 -25.77 -17.28 2.29
C LYS A 208 -25.56 -17.58 3.78
N ASP A 209 -24.30 -17.64 4.19
CA ASP A 209 -23.92 -18.01 5.54
C ASP A 209 -23.49 -16.77 6.32
N PRO A 210 -23.98 -16.55 7.54
CA PRO A 210 -23.57 -15.41 8.35
C PRO A 210 -22.11 -15.54 8.75
N PHE A 211 -21.39 -14.43 8.64
CA PHE A 211 -20.02 -14.30 9.11
C PHE A 211 -19.95 -14.26 10.64
N ILE A 212 -20.91 -13.53 11.27
CA ILE A 212 -21.20 -13.60 12.71
C ILE A 212 -22.68 -13.96 12.85
N ASP A 213 -23.00 -15.02 13.56
CA ASP A 213 -24.37 -15.43 13.90
C ASP A 213 -24.60 -15.32 15.42
N ALA A 214 -25.32 -14.32 15.82
CA ALA A 214 -25.67 -14.02 17.18
C ALA A 214 -27.19 -13.74 17.29
N TRP A 215 -27.99 -14.60 16.65
CA TRP A 215 -29.44 -14.39 16.47
C TRP A 215 -30.25 -14.55 17.74
N VAL A 216 -29.73 -15.24 18.74
CA VAL A 216 -30.43 -15.43 20.02
C VAL A 216 -30.06 -14.29 20.98
N THR A 217 -31.08 -13.67 21.58
CA THR A 217 -30.92 -12.63 22.59
C THR A 217 -30.42 -13.23 23.91
N PRO A 218 -29.28 -12.83 24.47
CA PRO A 218 -28.71 -13.43 25.69
C PRO A 218 -29.27 -12.83 26.97
N GLY A 219 -30.03 -11.75 26.92
CA GLY A 219 -30.52 -10.99 28.09
C GLY A 219 -30.22 -9.48 27.98
N PRO A 220 -30.39 -8.73 29.07
CA PRO A 220 -30.36 -7.25 29.02
C PRO A 220 -28.96 -6.60 28.99
N THR A 221 -27.92 -7.36 28.70
CA THR A 221 -26.56 -6.87 28.67
C THR A 221 -26.03 -6.80 27.25
N VAL A 222 -25.27 -5.73 26.96
CA VAL A 222 -24.55 -5.61 25.68
C VAL A 222 -23.52 -6.73 25.58
N ARG A 223 -23.57 -7.48 24.50
CA ARG A 223 -22.55 -8.47 24.16
C ARG A 223 -21.69 -7.97 23.01
N GLU A 224 -20.48 -8.49 22.92
CA GLU A 224 -19.54 -8.27 21.83
C GLU A 224 -19.23 -9.59 21.13
N GLU A 225 -19.49 -9.64 19.84
CA GLU A 225 -19.15 -10.77 18.97
C GLU A 225 -18.16 -10.29 17.93
N LYS A 226 -17.08 -11.06 17.70
CA LYS A 226 -16.02 -10.66 16.79
C LYS A 226 -15.47 -11.81 15.97
N LYS A 227 -15.05 -11.48 14.75
CA LYS A 227 -14.42 -12.42 13.84
C LYS A 227 -13.46 -11.71 12.87
N SER A 228 -12.35 -12.37 12.57
CA SER A 228 -11.34 -11.82 11.66
C SER A 228 -11.43 -12.41 10.27
N VAL A 229 -11.08 -11.59 9.26
CA VAL A 229 -11.02 -11.97 7.85
C VAL A 229 -9.92 -11.18 7.14
N PHE A 230 -9.24 -11.82 6.20
CA PHE A 230 -8.26 -11.15 5.34
C PHE A 230 -8.97 -10.52 4.14
N LEU A 231 -8.73 -9.23 3.90
CA LEU A 231 -9.30 -8.47 2.78
C LEU A 231 -8.18 -7.86 1.93
N LEU A 232 -8.44 -7.74 0.63
CA LEU A 232 -7.56 -7.04 -0.33
C LEU A 232 -7.98 -5.59 -0.43
N GLY A 233 -7.02 -4.68 -0.31
CA GLY A 233 -7.25 -3.24 -0.42
C GLY A 233 -7.76 -2.81 -1.81
N GLY A 234 -8.59 -1.77 -1.82
CA GLY A 234 -9.19 -1.22 -3.04
C GLY A 234 -10.33 -2.06 -3.63
N ARG A 235 -10.77 -3.13 -2.97
CA ARG A 235 -11.88 -3.98 -3.41
C ARG A 235 -13.09 -3.83 -2.52
N ALA A 236 -14.26 -3.99 -3.15
CA ALA A 236 -15.53 -3.97 -2.46
C ALA A 236 -15.99 -5.39 -2.11
N TYR A 237 -16.57 -5.53 -0.94
CA TYR A 237 -17.07 -6.79 -0.39
C TYR A 237 -18.55 -6.63 -0.03
N PRO A 238 -19.46 -7.51 -0.46
CA PRO A 238 -20.84 -7.45 -0.05
C PRO A 238 -20.94 -7.59 1.47
N ILE A 239 -21.76 -6.73 2.08
CA ILE A 239 -22.05 -6.75 3.51
C ILE A 239 -23.54 -6.61 3.73
N ALA A 240 -24.06 -7.38 4.69
CA ALA A 240 -25.38 -7.16 5.22
C ALA A 240 -25.39 -7.39 6.74
N LEU A 241 -26.11 -6.55 7.47
CA LEU A 241 -26.33 -6.73 8.90
C LEU A 241 -27.82 -6.75 9.18
N GLU A 242 -28.27 -7.78 9.89
CA GLU A 242 -29.62 -7.97 10.36
C GLU A 242 -29.65 -7.77 11.87
N HIS A 243 -30.60 -6.97 12.35
CA HIS A 243 -30.83 -6.73 13.76
C HIS A 243 -32.32 -6.77 14.08
N PHE A 244 -32.70 -7.34 15.22
CA PHE A 244 -34.06 -7.30 15.66
C PHE A 244 -34.16 -7.18 17.18
N LYS A 245 -35.20 -6.46 17.64
CA LYS A 245 -35.70 -6.43 19.00
C LYS A 245 -37.04 -7.19 19.09
N TYR A 246 -37.17 -8.06 20.08
CA TYR A 246 -38.41 -8.77 20.33
C TYR A 246 -38.70 -8.90 21.82
N LYS A 247 -39.59 -8.06 22.35
CA LYS A 247 -39.98 -8.00 23.78
C LYS A 247 -38.83 -7.71 24.75
N ASP A 248 -37.63 -7.36 24.26
CA ASP A 248 -36.51 -6.93 25.06
C ASP A 248 -36.77 -5.54 25.67
N LYS A 249 -36.19 -5.25 26.84
CA LYS A 249 -36.37 -3.97 27.51
C LYS A 249 -35.75 -2.82 26.73
N SER A 250 -34.52 -3.02 26.23
CA SER A 250 -33.73 -2.03 25.50
C SER A 250 -33.22 -2.59 24.18
N ALA A 251 -32.67 -1.70 23.32
CA ALA A 251 -32.06 -2.11 22.07
C ALA A 251 -30.87 -1.23 21.74
N SER A 252 -29.80 -1.88 21.23
CA SER A 252 -28.63 -1.24 20.67
C SER A 252 -27.98 -2.10 19.62
N VAL A 253 -27.29 -1.49 18.65
CA VAL A 253 -26.47 -2.19 17.66
C VAL A 253 -25.35 -1.28 17.18
N GLU A 254 -24.11 -1.79 17.25
CA GLU A 254 -22.94 -1.15 16.69
C GLU A 254 -22.19 -2.14 15.79
N LEU A 255 -21.81 -1.69 14.60
CA LEU A 255 -20.88 -2.40 13.73
C LEU A 255 -19.56 -1.67 13.70
N LEU A 256 -18.56 -2.32 14.26
CA LEU A 256 -17.20 -1.81 14.40
C LEU A 256 -16.25 -2.68 13.58
N TRP A 257 -15.11 -2.16 13.30
CA TRP A 257 -13.99 -2.89 12.74
C TRP A 257 -12.66 -2.49 13.38
N LYS A 258 -11.70 -3.38 13.24
CA LYS A 258 -10.29 -3.09 13.48
C LYS A 258 -9.56 -3.38 12.16
N PRO A 259 -9.18 -2.35 11.37
CA PRO A 259 -8.38 -2.55 10.16
C PRO A 259 -6.95 -2.97 10.50
N PRO A 260 -6.16 -3.45 9.52
CA PRO A 260 -4.75 -3.76 9.71
C PRO A 260 -4.03 -2.60 10.38
N HIS A 261 -3.23 -2.88 11.41
CA HIS A 261 -2.47 -1.87 12.20
C HIS A 261 -3.32 -0.75 12.84
N GLY A 262 -4.66 -0.82 12.72
CA GLY A 262 -5.59 0.15 13.28
C GLY A 262 -6.16 -0.28 14.63
N ARG A 263 -7.05 0.55 15.17
CA ARG A 263 -7.83 0.23 16.37
C ARG A 263 -9.28 -0.06 16.04
N VAL A 264 -10.01 -0.54 17.05
CA VAL A 264 -11.47 -0.68 16.97
C VAL A 264 -12.12 0.70 16.83
N SER A 265 -12.93 0.87 15.80
CA SER A 265 -13.70 2.08 15.51
C SER A 265 -14.99 1.74 14.78
N VAL A 266 -15.95 2.66 14.81
CA VAL A 266 -17.13 2.57 13.92
C VAL A 266 -16.62 2.67 12.47
N ILE A 267 -17.19 1.84 11.59
CA ILE A 267 -16.81 1.85 10.18
C ILE A 267 -17.20 3.20 9.56
N PRO A 268 -16.25 3.95 8.96
CA PRO A 268 -16.54 5.26 8.40
C PRO A 268 -17.50 5.17 7.19
N GLN A 269 -18.37 6.18 7.03
CA GLN A 269 -19.28 6.28 5.88
C GLN A 269 -18.58 6.13 4.54
N ALA A 270 -17.37 6.69 4.39
CA ALA A 270 -16.60 6.65 3.16
C ALA A 270 -16.29 5.23 2.68
N GLN A 271 -16.34 4.24 3.58
CA GLN A 271 -16.08 2.83 3.26
C GLN A 271 -17.33 2.06 2.84
N PHE A 272 -18.53 2.61 3.05
CA PHE A 272 -19.78 1.96 2.70
C PHE A 272 -20.27 2.35 1.30
N LEU A 273 -20.78 1.37 0.57
CA LEU A 273 -21.47 1.53 -0.71
C LEU A 273 -22.92 1.06 -0.59
N PRO A 274 -23.91 1.81 -1.09
CA PRO A 274 -25.30 1.37 -1.06
C PRO A 274 -25.61 0.28 -2.10
N GLN A 275 -24.69 0.06 -3.07
CA GLN A 275 -24.83 -0.99 -4.07
C GLN A 275 -24.26 -2.30 -3.54
N GLY A 276 -24.99 -3.40 -3.72
CA GLY A 276 -24.46 -4.74 -3.52
C GLY A 276 -23.35 -5.04 -4.53
N TRP A 277 -22.19 -5.52 -4.05
CA TRP A 277 -21.09 -6.00 -4.86
C TRP A 277 -21.10 -7.53 -4.91
N PRO A 278 -20.62 -8.18 -5.97
CA PRO A 278 -20.43 -9.63 -5.91
C PRO A 278 -19.33 -9.99 -4.90
N THR A 279 -19.32 -11.25 -4.48
CA THR A 279 -18.27 -11.76 -3.58
C THR A 279 -16.90 -11.64 -4.25
N THR A 280 -15.90 -11.15 -3.51
CA THR A 280 -14.52 -11.02 -3.97
C THR A 280 -13.74 -12.28 -3.60
N MET A 281 -13.04 -12.86 -4.58
CA MET A 281 -12.15 -13.99 -4.33
C MET A 281 -10.91 -13.52 -3.56
N VAL A 282 -10.68 -14.10 -2.41
CA VAL A 282 -9.47 -13.90 -1.62
C VAL A 282 -8.78 -15.26 -1.49
N VAL A 283 -7.55 -15.36 -1.99
CA VAL A 283 -6.76 -16.58 -1.90
C VAL A 283 -6.26 -16.74 -0.47
N ALA A 284 -6.61 -17.86 0.17
CA ALA A 284 -6.22 -18.17 1.55
C ALA A 284 -4.79 -18.74 1.65
N THR A 285 -4.25 -19.25 0.56
CA THR A 285 -2.88 -19.78 0.49
C THR A 285 -1.87 -18.73 0.90
N THR A 286 -0.96 -19.07 1.83
CA THR A 286 0.17 -18.24 2.22
C THR A 286 1.29 -18.30 1.20
N PHE A 287 1.97 -17.17 0.98
CA PHE A 287 3.10 -17.02 0.07
C PHE A 287 4.37 -16.65 0.83
N PRO A 288 5.56 -17.02 0.32
CA PRO A 288 6.80 -16.46 0.82
C PRO A 288 6.85 -14.94 0.53
N ALA A 289 7.55 -14.19 1.37
CA ALA A 289 7.73 -12.76 1.17
C ALA A 289 8.45 -12.46 -0.15
N ASP A 290 8.10 -11.35 -0.77
CA ASP A 290 8.82 -10.84 -1.93
C ASP A 290 10.18 -10.26 -1.55
N ASP A 291 11.11 -10.23 -2.51
CA ASP A 291 12.41 -9.58 -2.33
C ASP A 291 12.24 -8.07 -2.14
N ARG A 292 12.86 -7.53 -1.09
CA ARG A 292 12.89 -6.10 -0.76
C ARG A 292 14.31 -5.54 -0.63
N SER A 293 15.33 -6.25 -1.11
CA SER A 293 16.74 -5.87 -0.94
C SER A 293 17.09 -4.49 -1.53
N ASP A 294 16.35 -4.05 -2.57
CA ASP A 294 16.53 -2.72 -3.18
C ASP A 294 15.53 -1.67 -2.63
N GLY A 295 14.91 -1.94 -1.49
CA GLY A 295 13.99 -0.99 -0.84
C GLY A 295 12.57 -0.96 -1.43
N TYR A 296 12.20 -1.89 -2.30
CA TYR A 296 10.84 -2.08 -2.81
C TYR A 296 10.58 -3.54 -3.16
N GLU A 297 9.30 -3.93 -3.18
CA GLU A 297 8.92 -5.32 -3.50
C GLU A 297 9.18 -5.67 -4.96
N ARG A 298 9.85 -6.79 -5.19
CA ARG A 298 10.21 -7.29 -6.52
C ARG A 298 9.91 -8.77 -6.67
N GLY A 299 9.48 -9.16 -7.86
CA GLY A 299 9.28 -10.55 -8.25
C GLY A 299 10.57 -11.22 -8.81
N THR A 300 11.72 -10.94 -8.25
CA THR A 300 13.02 -11.44 -8.76
C THR A 300 13.39 -12.80 -8.25
N THR A 301 12.91 -13.17 -7.07
CA THR A 301 13.22 -14.44 -6.41
C THR A 301 12.24 -15.52 -6.85
N ILE A 302 12.77 -16.61 -7.39
CA ILE A 302 12.03 -17.83 -7.70
C ILE A 302 12.48 -18.90 -6.73
N SER A 303 11.58 -19.32 -5.83
CA SER A 303 11.86 -20.36 -4.85
C SER A 303 10.90 -21.54 -5.00
N LYS A 304 11.27 -22.66 -4.41
CA LYS A 304 10.39 -23.83 -4.32
C LYS A 304 9.10 -23.51 -3.58
N GLU A 305 9.18 -22.68 -2.54
CA GLU A 305 8.04 -22.25 -1.73
C GLU A 305 7.07 -21.41 -2.57
N TRP A 306 7.58 -20.51 -3.42
CA TRP A 306 6.77 -19.77 -4.38
C TRP A 306 6.02 -20.69 -5.36
N ASP A 307 6.72 -21.67 -5.97
CA ASP A 307 6.11 -22.60 -6.89
C ASP A 307 5.02 -23.45 -6.20
N GLN A 308 5.27 -23.92 -4.99
CA GLN A 308 4.29 -24.65 -4.18
C GLN A 308 3.09 -23.78 -3.80
N SER A 309 3.30 -22.52 -3.42
CA SER A 309 2.23 -21.59 -3.06
C SER A 309 1.35 -21.26 -4.27
N THR A 310 1.94 -20.97 -5.43
CA THR A 310 1.16 -20.75 -6.66
C THR A 310 0.38 -21.99 -7.09
N THR A 311 0.91 -23.20 -6.84
CA THR A 311 0.20 -24.46 -7.11
C THR A 311 -0.99 -24.64 -6.18
N ARG A 312 -0.82 -24.43 -4.86
CA ARG A 312 -1.92 -24.51 -3.89
C ARG A 312 -2.99 -23.47 -4.17
N ALA A 313 -2.59 -22.24 -4.45
CA ALA A 313 -3.51 -21.18 -4.80
C ALA A 313 -4.30 -21.48 -6.08
N ALA A 314 -3.66 -22.01 -7.12
CA ALA A 314 -4.34 -22.41 -8.34
C ALA A 314 -5.36 -23.56 -8.09
N LEU A 315 -5.01 -24.52 -7.23
CA LEU A 315 -5.94 -25.60 -6.82
C LEU A 315 -7.12 -25.04 -6.02
N GLU A 316 -6.88 -24.12 -5.09
CA GLU A 316 -7.92 -23.42 -4.31
C GLU A 316 -8.89 -22.69 -5.23
N VAL A 317 -8.37 -21.91 -6.19
CA VAL A 317 -9.19 -21.16 -7.16
C VAL A 317 -9.97 -22.13 -8.05
N ALA A 318 -9.34 -23.20 -8.55
CA ALA A 318 -10.01 -24.18 -9.41
C ALA A 318 -11.17 -24.88 -8.69
N ALA A 319 -11.01 -25.20 -7.40
CA ALA A 319 -12.09 -25.76 -6.59
C ALA A 319 -13.26 -24.77 -6.40
N GLN A 320 -12.98 -23.50 -6.15
CA GLN A 320 -14.02 -22.48 -6.03
C GLN A 320 -14.73 -22.19 -7.36
N VAL A 321 -14.01 -22.20 -8.49
CA VAL A 321 -14.61 -22.07 -9.83
C VAL A 321 -15.54 -23.23 -10.10
N GLU A 322 -15.15 -24.46 -9.76
CA GLU A 322 -15.99 -25.66 -9.91
C GLU A 322 -17.31 -25.53 -9.15
N GLN A 323 -17.27 -25.10 -7.88
CA GLN A 323 -18.48 -24.89 -7.04
C GLN A 323 -19.44 -23.82 -7.58
N GLN A 324 -18.95 -22.85 -8.34
CA GLN A 324 -19.73 -21.71 -8.83
C GLN A 324 -19.87 -21.71 -10.35
N LEU A 325 -19.54 -22.81 -11.00
CA LEU A 325 -19.34 -22.91 -12.45
C LEU A 325 -20.58 -22.48 -13.24
N ASP A 326 -21.77 -22.86 -12.80
CA ASP A 326 -23.03 -22.51 -13.45
C ASP A 326 -23.23 -20.99 -13.54
N GLY A 327 -22.96 -20.28 -12.42
CA GLY A 327 -23.06 -18.84 -12.37
C GLY A 327 -21.96 -18.13 -13.18
N LEU A 328 -20.71 -18.62 -13.09
CA LEU A 328 -19.56 -18.02 -13.78
C LEU A 328 -19.65 -18.20 -15.31
N ALA A 329 -20.12 -19.36 -15.78
CA ALA A 329 -20.27 -19.64 -17.21
C ALA A 329 -21.66 -19.25 -17.77
N GLY A 330 -22.59 -18.81 -16.93
CA GLY A 330 -23.97 -18.47 -17.35
C GLY A 330 -24.73 -19.65 -17.93
N THR A 331 -24.62 -20.83 -17.31
CA THR A 331 -25.27 -22.07 -17.75
C THR A 331 -25.92 -22.78 -16.57
N LYS A 332 -26.56 -23.91 -16.80
CA LYS A 332 -27.12 -24.79 -15.77
C LYS A 332 -26.77 -26.24 -16.11
N SER A 333 -26.76 -27.12 -15.10
CA SER A 333 -26.61 -28.56 -15.31
C SER A 333 -27.71 -29.06 -16.25
N GLY A 334 -27.34 -29.87 -17.24
CA GLY A 334 -28.27 -30.43 -18.25
C GLY A 334 -28.67 -29.47 -19.40
N ALA A 335 -28.17 -28.22 -19.45
CA ALA A 335 -28.45 -27.32 -20.56
C ALA A 335 -27.81 -27.84 -21.86
N PRO A 336 -28.52 -27.79 -23.02
CA PRO A 336 -28.02 -28.37 -24.28
C PRO A 336 -26.76 -27.65 -24.79
N ASP A 337 -26.58 -26.37 -24.47
CA ASP A 337 -25.43 -25.54 -24.85
C ASP A 337 -24.34 -25.49 -23.75
N ARG A 338 -24.44 -26.32 -22.71
CA ARG A 338 -23.53 -26.27 -21.54
C ARG A 338 -22.04 -26.40 -21.93
N VAL A 339 -21.73 -27.37 -22.78
CA VAL A 339 -20.34 -27.63 -23.17
C VAL A 339 -19.75 -26.40 -23.90
N ASP A 340 -20.51 -25.80 -24.81
CA ASP A 340 -20.06 -24.61 -25.55
C ASP A 340 -19.86 -23.40 -24.62
N LYS A 341 -20.76 -23.20 -23.67
CA LYS A 341 -20.64 -22.14 -22.65
C LYS A 341 -19.44 -22.36 -21.74
N LEU A 342 -19.17 -23.61 -21.35
CA LEU A 342 -17.99 -23.94 -20.54
C LEU A 342 -16.69 -23.75 -21.32
N LYS A 343 -16.68 -24.07 -22.61
CA LYS A 343 -15.55 -23.76 -23.50
C LYS A 343 -15.33 -22.27 -23.65
N ASP A 344 -16.39 -21.49 -23.88
CA ASP A 344 -16.30 -20.03 -23.99
C ASP A 344 -15.84 -19.39 -22.68
N PHE A 345 -16.37 -19.83 -21.53
CA PHE A 345 -15.88 -19.41 -20.22
C PHE A 345 -14.39 -19.69 -20.07
N SER A 346 -13.95 -20.91 -20.39
CA SER A 346 -12.55 -21.33 -20.27
C SER A 346 -11.62 -20.50 -21.16
N ARG A 347 -12.04 -20.24 -22.42
CA ARG A 347 -11.31 -19.37 -23.34
C ARG A 347 -11.18 -17.95 -22.78
N ARG A 348 -12.29 -17.33 -22.37
CA ARG A 348 -12.29 -15.98 -21.82
C ARG A 348 -11.47 -15.92 -20.51
N PHE A 349 -11.55 -16.96 -19.68
CA PHE A 349 -10.75 -17.04 -18.44
C PHE A 349 -9.25 -16.99 -18.75
N ALA A 350 -8.78 -17.78 -19.70
CA ALA A 350 -7.37 -17.82 -20.11
C ALA A 350 -6.94 -16.49 -20.78
N GLU A 351 -7.78 -15.88 -21.63
CA GLU A 351 -7.50 -14.59 -22.26
C GLU A 351 -7.35 -13.47 -21.23
N VAL A 352 -8.23 -13.41 -20.23
CA VAL A 352 -8.15 -12.44 -19.15
C VAL A 352 -6.93 -12.69 -18.27
N ALA A 353 -6.62 -13.95 -17.93
CA ALA A 353 -5.43 -14.30 -17.16
C ALA A 353 -4.13 -13.91 -17.90
N PHE A 354 -4.08 -14.12 -19.21
CA PHE A 354 -2.91 -13.76 -20.05
C PHE A 354 -2.92 -12.31 -20.54
N ARG A 355 -3.95 -11.55 -20.16
CA ARG A 355 -4.08 -10.10 -20.48
C ARG A 355 -4.15 -9.79 -21.97
N ARG A 356 -4.48 -10.79 -22.80
CA ARG A 356 -4.63 -10.65 -24.27
C ARG A 356 -5.40 -11.83 -24.87
N PRO A 357 -5.96 -11.68 -26.10
CA PRO A 357 -6.58 -12.79 -26.82
C PRO A 357 -5.61 -13.96 -27.06
N LEU A 358 -6.14 -15.19 -27.07
CA LEU A 358 -5.38 -16.37 -27.44
C LEU A 358 -5.19 -16.42 -28.96
N THR A 359 -4.01 -16.86 -29.43
CA THR A 359 -3.84 -17.29 -30.81
C THR A 359 -4.62 -18.59 -31.05
N GLU A 360 -4.85 -18.95 -32.32
CA GLU A 360 -5.55 -20.18 -32.66
C GLU A 360 -4.82 -21.42 -32.09
N GLU A 361 -3.50 -21.46 -32.21
CA GLU A 361 -2.67 -22.52 -31.62
C GLU A 361 -2.81 -22.61 -30.09
N GLN A 362 -2.76 -21.43 -29.44
CA GLN A 362 -2.94 -21.37 -27.98
C GLN A 362 -4.35 -21.82 -27.56
N ARG A 363 -5.38 -21.48 -28.33
CA ARG A 363 -6.75 -21.92 -28.09
C ARG A 363 -6.87 -23.44 -28.17
N GLN A 364 -6.32 -24.02 -29.23
CA GLN A 364 -6.32 -25.47 -29.41
C GLN A 364 -5.61 -26.19 -28.27
N ASN A 365 -4.40 -25.74 -27.90
CA ASN A 365 -3.58 -26.38 -26.87
C ASN A 365 -4.12 -26.15 -25.46
N ALA A 366 -4.58 -24.94 -25.12
CA ALA A 366 -4.98 -24.59 -23.75
C ALA A 366 -6.47 -24.86 -23.49
N ILE A 367 -7.33 -24.96 -24.51
CA ILE A 367 -8.77 -25.13 -24.33
C ILE A 367 -9.26 -26.42 -24.97
N ASP A 368 -9.24 -26.52 -26.31
CA ASP A 368 -9.94 -27.58 -27.04
C ASP A 368 -9.43 -28.98 -26.68
N ARG A 369 -8.13 -29.15 -26.56
CA ARG A 369 -7.52 -30.40 -26.15
C ARG A 369 -8.03 -30.90 -24.79
N HIS A 370 -8.18 -29.97 -23.82
CA HIS A 370 -8.66 -30.33 -22.48
C HIS A 370 -10.13 -30.76 -22.50
N PHE A 371 -10.97 -30.22 -23.38
CA PHE A 371 -12.36 -30.63 -23.52
C PHE A 371 -12.50 -31.94 -24.30
N THR A 372 -11.51 -32.30 -25.12
CA THR A 372 -11.46 -33.62 -25.80
C THR A 372 -11.00 -34.71 -24.85
N ASP A 373 -10.00 -34.44 -24.00
CA ASP A 373 -9.31 -35.46 -23.20
C ASP A 373 -9.88 -35.59 -21.77
N ALA A 374 -10.82 -34.73 -21.35
CA ALA A 374 -11.38 -34.81 -20.02
C ALA A 374 -12.59 -35.72 -19.91
N PRO A 375 -12.77 -36.46 -18.78
CA PRO A 375 -13.94 -37.30 -18.54
C PRO A 375 -15.27 -36.54 -18.53
N THR A 376 -15.25 -35.30 -18.04
CA THR A 376 -16.41 -34.41 -18.04
C THR A 376 -15.99 -32.95 -18.38
N PRO A 377 -16.92 -32.13 -18.90
CA PRO A 377 -16.64 -30.72 -19.21
C PRO A 377 -16.20 -29.91 -17.99
N GLU A 378 -16.67 -30.23 -16.78
CA GLU A 378 -16.28 -29.58 -15.53
C GLU A 378 -14.81 -29.84 -15.19
N ILE A 379 -14.34 -31.07 -15.39
CA ILE A 379 -12.93 -31.43 -15.23
C ILE A 379 -12.08 -30.71 -16.29
N ALA A 380 -12.57 -30.54 -17.52
CA ALA A 380 -11.89 -29.75 -18.54
C ALA A 380 -11.68 -28.30 -18.07
N VAL A 381 -12.75 -27.65 -17.56
CA VAL A 381 -12.65 -26.30 -16.99
C VAL A 381 -11.62 -26.23 -15.87
N LYS A 382 -11.65 -27.18 -14.94
CA LYS A 382 -10.70 -27.23 -13.82
C LYS A 382 -9.25 -27.30 -14.31
N ARG A 383 -8.98 -28.15 -15.33
CA ARG A 383 -7.67 -28.25 -15.96
C ARG A 383 -7.24 -26.93 -16.61
N VAL A 384 -8.15 -26.24 -17.31
CA VAL A 384 -7.86 -24.94 -17.93
C VAL A 384 -7.55 -23.89 -16.89
N VAL A 385 -8.31 -23.81 -15.79
CA VAL A 385 -8.06 -22.86 -14.68
C VAL A 385 -6.66 -23.12 -14.08
N LEU A 386 -6.33 -24.37 -13.79
CA LEU A 386 -5.00 -24.74 -13.28
C LEU A 386 -3.89 -24.36 -14.25
N LEU A 387 -4.05 -24.70 -15.55
CA LEU A 387 -3.10 -24.36 -16.59
C LEU A 387 -2.91 -22.85 -16.69
N ALA A 388 -3.99 -22.09 -16.72
CA ALA A 388 -3.92 -20.64 -16.85
C ALA A 388 -3.17 -19.99 -15.69
N LEU A 389 -3.49 -20.37 -14.44
CA LEU A 389 -2.88 -19.77 -13.24
C LEU A 389 -1.45 -20.24 -12.96
N LYS A 390 -1.05 -21.40 -13.52
CA LYS A 390 0.33 -21.91 -13.45
C LYS A 390 1.16 -21.56 -14.69
N SER A 391 0.53 -21.00 -15.71
CA SER A 391 1.22 -20.62 -16.94
C SER A 391 2.28 -19.53 -16.66
N PRO A 392 3.47 -19.64 -17.24
CA PRO A 392 4.42 -18.53 -17.27
C PRO A 392 3.80 -17.22 -17.81
N ARG A 393 2.85 -17.29 -18.75
CA ARG A 393 2.14 -16.12 -19.30
C ARG A 393 1.30 -15.37 -18.25
N PHE A 394 0.81 -16.06 -17.22
CA PHE A 394 0.14 -15.44 -16.09
C PHE A 394 1.14 -14.96 -15.03
N LEU A 395 2.07 -15.83 -14.66
CA LEU A 395 3.01 -15.59 -13.55
C LEU A 395 4.10 -14.55 -13.89
N TYR A 396 4.45 -14.40 -15.17
CA TYR A 396 5.45 -13.47 -15.70
C TYR A 396 4.80 -12.61 -16.78
N PRO A 397 4.18 -11.47 -16.42
CA PRO A 397 3.34 -10.70 -17.33
C PRO A 397 4.01 -10.32 -18.65
N GLU A 398 5.31 -10.03 -18.64
CA GLU A 398 6.03 -9.65 -19.86
C GLU A 398 6.16 -10.80 -20.88
N LEU A 399 6.16 -12.06 -20.45
CA LEU A 399 6.20 -13.21 -21.37
C LEU A 399 4.93 -13.36 -22.22
N ALA A 400 3.81 -12.82 -21.78
CA ALA A 400 2.60 -12.80 -22.61
C ALA A 400 2.71 -11.86 -23.80
N HIS A 401 3.75 -11.00 -23.85
CA HIS A 401 3.90 -9.90 -24.79
C HIS A 401 5.28 -9.87 -25.48
N GLU A 402 6.00 -11.00 -25.51
CA GLU A 402 7.39 -11.06 -25.99
C GLU A 402 7.59 -10.52 -27.41
N ASP A 403 6.63 -10.73 -28.30
CA ASP A 403 6.78 -10.47 -29.73
C ASP A 403 6.17 -9.14 -30.19
N ALA A 404 5.49 -8.38 -29.32
CA ALA A 404 4.78 -7.18 -29.73
C ALA A 404 4.75 -6.09 -28.65
N PHE A 405 5.17 -4.90 -29.05
CA PHE A 405 4.79 -3.69 -28.37
C PHE A 405 3.43 -3.23 -28.94
N ASP A 406 2.36 -3.71 -28.32
CA ASP A 406 0.99 -3.47 -28.77
C ASP A 406 0.12 -2.88 -27.65
N ASP A 407 -1.12 -2.52 -28.00
CA ASP A 407 -2.12 -1.96 -27.07
C ASP A 407 -2.37 -2.89 -25.85
N TRP A 408 -2.26 -4.21 -26.02
CA TRP A 408 -2.46 -5.18 -24.94
C TRP A 408 -1.33 -5.13 -23.91
N ARG A 409 -0.09 -4.93 -24.35
CA ARG A 409 1.05 -4.73 -23.46
C ARG A 409 0.91 -3.43 -22.69
N VAL A 410 0.49 -2.36 -23.34
CA VAL A 410 0.21 -1.07 -22.69
C VAL A 410 -0.87 -1.24 -21.61
N ALA A 411 -1.98 -1.91 -21.95
CA ALA A 411 -3.05 -2.18 -21.00
C ALA A 411 -2.58 -2.99 -19.78
N ALA A 412 -1.80 -4.06 -20.03
CA ALA A 412 -1.26 -4.91 -18.98
C ALA A 412 -0.34 -4.13 -18.01
N ARG A 413 0.55 -3.29 -18.56
CA ARG A 413 1.46 -2.45 -17.78
C ARG A 413 0.73 -1.37 -16.99
N LEU A 414 -0.27 -0.68 -17.58
CA LEU A 414 -1.09 0.28 -16.85
C LEU A 414 -1.78 -0.37 -15.64
N ALA A 415 -2.38 -1.55 -15.82
CA ALA A 415 -3.06 -2.26 -14.75
C ALA A 415 -2.09 -2.75 -13.66
N ALA A 416 -0.93 -3.29 -14.02
CA ALA A 416 0.10 -3.68 -13.08
C ALA A 416 0.65 -2.47 -12.30
N ASN A 417 0.90 -1.34 -12.98
CA ASN A 417 1.49 -0.16 -12.38
C ASN A 417 0.55 0.61 -11.46
N LEU A 418 -0.75 0.70 -11.79
CA LEU A 418 -1.69 1.49 -11.01
C LEU A 418 -2.53 0.66 -10.03
N TRP A 419 -2.77 -0.63 -10.31
CA TRP A 419 -3.67 -1.48 -9.53
C TRP A 419 -3.03 -2.74 -8.96
N ASP A 420 -1.75 -3.01 -9.27
CA ASP A 420 -1.12 -4.31 -8.99
C ASP A 420 -1.99 -5.49 -9.45
N SER A 421 -2.59 -5.39 -10.64
CA SER A 421 -3.59 -6.35 -11.11
C SER A 421 -3.60 -6.47 -12.64
N ILE A 422 -4.69 -7.06 -13.16
CA ILE A 422 -4.98 -7.22 -14.59
C ILE A 422 -5.83 -6.07 -15.13
N PRO A 423 -5.86 -5.82 -16.48
CA PRO A 423 -6.73 -4.83 -17.09
C PRO A 423 -8.22 -5.09 -16.80
N ASP A 424 -8.99 -4.05 -16.49
CA ASP A 424 -10.45 -4.14 -16.44
C ASP A 424 -11.07 -4.27 -17.86
N ALA A 425 -12.38 -4.55 -17.95
CA ALA A 425 -13.06 -4.72 -19.24
C ALA A 425 -12.96 -3.48 -20.14
N ARG A 426 -12.94 -2.28 -19.52
CA ARG A 426 -12.82 -1.03 -20.28
C ARG A 426 -11.43 -0.88 -20.89
N LEU A 427 -10.38 -1.16 -20.09
CA LEU A 427 -9.00 -1.08 -20.56
C LEU A 427 -8.70 -2.16 -21.61
N ALA A 428 -9.22 -3.40 -21.42
CA ALA A 428 -9.13 -4.47 -22.39
C ALA A 428 -9.84 -4.13 -23.72
N ARG A 429 -11.00 -3.47 -23.63
CA ARG A 429 -11.71 -2.96 -24.83
C ARG A 429 -10.92 -1.87 -25.54
N ALA A 430 -10.34 -0.92 -24.79
CA ALA A 430 -9.47 0.11 -25.38
C ALA A 430 -8.29 -0.52 -26.14
N ALA A 431 -7.68 -1.58 -25.58
CA ALA A 431 -6.63 -2.32 -26.27
C ALA A 431 -7.14 -3.00 -27.55
N SER A 432 -8.29 -3.69 -27.48
CA SER A 432 -8.87 -4.37 -28.67
C SER A 432 -9.28 -3.42 -29.80
N GLU A 433 -9.62 -2.18 -29.46
CA GLU A 433 -10.02 -1.14 -30.40
C GLU A 433 -8.83 -0.29 -30.91
N GLY A 434 -7.60 -0.60 -30.52
CA GLY A 434 -6.40 0.18 -30.90
C GLY A 434 -6.38 1.60 -30.32
N LYS A 435 -6.97 1.81 -29.15
CA LYS A 435 -7.11 3.11 -28.47
C LYS A 435 -6.06 3.33 -27.36
N LEU A 436 -4.91 2.66 -27.44
CA LEU A 436 -3.79 2.84 -26.52
C LEU A 436 -2.47 3.08 -27.26
N ARG A 437 -2.56 3.77 -28.43
CA ARG A 437 -1.41 4.01 -29.32
C ARG A 437 -0.78 5.39 -29.14
N THR A 438 -1.54 6.38 -28.70
CA THR A 438 -1.02 7.73 -28.49
C THR A 438 -0.91 8.03 -27.00
N ARG A 439 0.01 8.94 -26.68
CA ARG A 439 0.22 9.39 -25.31
C ARG A 439 -1.06 9.93 -24.67
N GLU A 440 -1.87 10.66 -25.42
CA GLU A 440 -3.13 11.26 -24.95
C GLU A 440 -4.18 10.17 -24.64
N GLN A 441 -4.26 9.14 -25.47
CA GLN A 441 -5.16 8.00 -25.26
C GLN A 441 -4.79 7.25 -23.96
N ILE A 442 -3.50 6.98 -23.78
CA ILE A 442 -2.97 6.29 -22.60
C ILE A 442 -3.16 7.15 -21.35
N ALA A 443 -2.85 8.46 -21.43
CA ALA A 443 -3.04 9.40 -20.32
C ALA A 443 -4.49 9.45 -19.85
N LYS A 444 -5.46 9.45 -20.76
CA LYS A 444 -6.89 9.45 -20.44
C LYS A 444 -7.29 8.22 -19.62
N GLU A 445 -6.82 7.03 -20.00
CA GLU A 445 -7.10 5.82 -19.24
C GLU A 445 -6.34 5.81 -17.90
N ALA A 446 -5.09 6.24 -17.84
CA ALA A 446 -4.33 6.37 -16.60
C ALA A 446 -5.01 7.34 -15.62
N GLN A 447 -5.50 8.51 -16.09
CA GLN A 447 -6.25 9.46 -15.24
C GLN A 447 -7.53 8.85 -14.67
N ARG A 448 -8.28 8.09 -15.48
CA ARG A 448 -9.45 7.35 -14.99
C ARG A 448 -9.05 6.35 -13.90
N MET A 449 -7.96 5.63 -14.13
CA MET A 449 -7.49 4.58 -13.23
C MET A 449 -7.01 5.13 -11.88
N ILE A 450 -6.49 6.35 -11.82
CA ILE A 450 -6.11 7.01 -10.57
C ILE A 450 -7.31 7.23 -9.63
N ALA A 451 -8.48 7.52 -10.17
CA ALA A 451 -9.69 7.70 -9.37
C ALA A 451 -10.25 6.39 -8.77
N ASP A 452 -9.72 5.23 -9.17
CA ASP A 452 -10.16 3.92 -8.70
C ASP A 452 -9.62 3.63 -7.29
N PRO A 453 -10.40 3.04 -6.37
CA PRO A 453 -9.95 2.66 -5.03
C PRO A 453 -8.71 1.75 -5.01
N ARG A 454 -8.46 0.96 -6.07
CA ARG A 454 -7.26 0.12 -6.21
C ARG A 454 -5.98 0.96 -6.28
N THR A 455 -6.01 2.10 -6.97
CA THR A 455 -4.88 3.05 -6.98
C THR A 455 -4.70 3.69 -5.62
N LYS A 456 -5.81 4.03 -4.93
CA LYS A 456 -5.73 4.56 -3.57
C LYS A 456 -5.06 3.56 -2.63
N ALA A 457 -5.47 2.30 -2.68
CA ALA A 457 -4.87 1.23 -1.87
C ALA A 457 -3.38 1.03 -2.19
N LYS A 458 -2.98 1.11 -3.46
CA LYS A 458 -1.58 1.02 -3.87
C LYS A 458 -0.75 2.19 -3.35
N LEU A 459 -1.27 3.41 -3.41
CA LEU A 459 -0.59 4.59 -2.85
C LEU A 459 -0.53 4.54 -1.32
N HIS A 460 -1.54 4.01 -0.63
CA HIS A 460 -1.44 3.71 0.80
C HIS A 460 -0.26 2.78 1.10
N GLY A 461 -0.09 1.71 0.31
CA GLY A 461 1.08 0.83 0.39
C GLY A 461 2.41 1.58 0.16
N PHE A 462 2.45 2.50 -0.81
CA PHE A 462 3.61 3.35 -1.04
C PHE A 462 3.94 4.23 0.18
N PHE A 463 2.96 4.96 0.70
CA PHE A 463 3.18 5.84 1.86
C PHE A 463 3.49 5.06 3.13
N HIS A 464 2.89 3.88 3.32
CA HIS A 464 3.24 2.98 4.42
C HIS A 464 4.73 2.63 4.39
N HIS A 465 5.26 2.28 3.23
CA HIS A 465 6.66 1.98 3.04
C HIS A 465 7.56 3.23 3.08
N TRP A 466 7.21 4.30 2.35
CA TRP A 466 7.98 5.53 2.28
C TRP A 466 8.15 6.21 3.65
N LEU A 467 7.14 6.12 4.51
CA LEU A 467 7.15 6.66 5.87
C LEU A 467 7.64 5.64 6.92
N GLU A 468 8.10 4.47 6.52
CA GLU A 468 8.59 3.38 7.40
C GLU A 468 7.60 3.03 8.53
N LEU A 469 6.29 2.97 8.21
CA LEU A 469 5.24 2.80 9.21
C LEU A 469 5.26 1.42 9.91
N GLU A 470 5.94 0.43 9.35
CA GLU A 470 6.16 -0.88 10.00
C GLU A 470 6.88 -0.75 11.34
N ARG A 471 7.71 0.28 11.52
CA ARG A 471 8.40 0.55 12.80
C ARG A 471 7.45 0.87 13.95
N ALA A 472 6.27 1.41 13.64
CA ALA A 472 5.28 1.78 14.63
C ALA A 472 4.63 0.58 15.35
N GLU A 473 4.64 -0.60 14.73
CA GLU A 473 4.05 -1.83 15.29
C GLU A 473 4.69 -2.22 16.62
N ASN A 474 5.97 -1.89 16.81
CA ASN A 474 6.75 -2.20 18.00
C ASN A 474 7.13 -0.97 18.84
N ALA A 475 6.53 0.20 18.57
CA ALA A 475 6.89 1.48 19.17
C ALA A 475 6.19 1.74 20.53
N GLY A 476 6.14 0.76 21.41
CA GLY A 476 5.60 0.94 22.77
C GLY A 476 6.32 2.04 23.54
N LYS A 477 5.56 2.87 24.29
CA LYS A 477 6.10 3.94 25.15
C LYS A 477 5.97 3.58 26.63
N ASP A 478 6.95 4.02 27.43
CA ASP A 478 6.92 3.84 28.88
C ASP A 478 5.81 4.72 29.48
N PRO A 479 4.77 4.13 30.13
CA PRO A 479 3.65 4.88 30.67
C PRO A 479 4.04 5.80 31.84
N LYS A 480 5.21 5.55 32.50
CA LYS A 480 5.73 6.44 33.54
C LYS A 480 6.37 7.69 32.94
N ALA A 481 7.07 7.55 31.79
CA ALA A 481 7.67 8.66 31.10
C ALA A 481 6.63 9.48 30.31
N PHE A 482 5.61 8.83 29.77
CA PHE A 482 4.56 9.44 28.94
C PHE A 482 3.15 9.06 29.39
N PRO A 483 2.69 9.59 30.56
CA PRO A 483 1.35 9.28 31.05
C PRO A 483 0.27 9.64 30.04
N GLY A 484 -0.69 8.73 29.80
CA GLY A 484 -1.78 8.89 28.86
C GLY A 484 -1.42 8.64 27.39
N PHE A 485 -0.19 8.23 27.10
CA PHE A 485 0.20 7.80 25.76
C PHE A 485 0.15 6.27 25.67
N ASP A 486 -0.92 5.75 25.14
CA ASP A 486 -1.24 4.33 25.04
C ASP A 486 -1.45 3.87 23.58
N GLU A 487 -1.84 2.62 23.37
CA GLU A 487 -2.16 2.08 22.04
C GLU A 487 -3.30 2.84 21.34
N ALA A 488 -4.27 3.33 22.12
CA ALA A 488 -5.37 4.11 21.55
C ALA A 488 -4.89 5.47 21.04
N MET A 489 -3.91 6.08 21.73
CA MET A 489 -3.25 7.31 21.29
C MET A 489 -2.47 7.08 19.99
N MET A 490 -1.67 6.00 19.91
CA MET A 490 -0.94 5.63 18.69
C MET A 490 -1.88 5.39 17.51
N SER A 491 -3.01 4.76 17.74
CA SER A 491 -3.99 4.51 16.68
C SER A 491 -4.68 5.78 16.20
N ASP A 492 -5.02 6.71 17.13
CA ASP A 492 -5.54 8.02 16.75
C ASP A 492 -4.52 8.82 15.94
N LEU A 493 -3.24 8.75 16.31
CA LEU A 493 -2.17 9.39 15.55
C LEU A 493 -1.98 8.78 14.16
N ARG A 494 -2.17 7.45 14.03
CA ARG A 494 -2.16 6.78 12.73
C ARG A 494 -3.30 7.29 11.83
N GLU A 495 -4.50 7.39 12.37
CA GLU A 495 -5.65 7.95 11.66
C GLU A 495 -5.41 9.42 11.29
N SER A 496 -4.84 10.21 12.19
CA SER A 496 -4.43 11.61 11.94
C SER A 496 -3.49 11.71 10.75
N LEU A 497 -2.46 10.84 10.69
CA LEU A 497 -1.49 10.80 9.59
C LEU A 497 -2.17 10.44 8.26
N TRP A 498 -3.02 9.41 8.25
CA TRP A 498 -3.70 9.01 7.02
C TRP A 498 -4.67 10.07 6.50
N ARG A 499 -5.38 10.75 7.39
CA ARG A 499 -6.22 11.89 6.99
C ARG A 499 -5.40 13.02 6.38
N PHE A 500 -4.25 13.32 6.95
CA PHE A 500 -3.32 14.31 6.41
C PHE A 500 -2.79 13.92 5.04
N VAL A 501 -2.28 12.69 4.88
CA VAL A 501 -1.75 12.20 3.60
C VAL A 501 -2.83 12.14 2.53
N ASP A 502 -4.01 11.62 2.87
CA ASP A 502 -5.14 11.53 1.95
C ASP A 502 -5.62 12.92 1.52
N GLU A 503 -5.74 13.87 2.45
CA GLU A 503 -6.13 15.24 2.11
C GLU A 503 -5.17 15.86 1.10
N VAL A 504 -3.87 15.76 1.32
CA VAL A 504 -2.87 16.31 0.41
C VAL A 504 -2.87 15.60 -0.94
N VAL A 505 -2.82 14.28 -0.95
CA VAL A 505 -2.68 13.48 -2.18
C VAL A 505 -3.92 13.57 -3.06
N TRP A 506 -5.13 13.58 -2.46
CA TRP A 506 -6.39 13.58 -3.19
C TRP A 506 -7.03 14.96 -3.34
N SER A 507 -6.36 16.04 -2.91
CA SER A 507 -6.78 17.41 -3.21
C SER A 507 -6.62 17.72 -4.71
N GLU A 508 -7.24 18.82 -5.15
CA GLU A 508 -7.09 19.33 -6.53
C GLU A 508 -5.64 19.70 -6.87
N THR A 509 -4.89 20.21 -5.89
CA THR A 509 -3.48 20.59 -6.07
C THR A 509 -2.53 19.43 -5.96
N SER A 510 -2.85 18.41 -5.16
CA SER A 510 -2.03 17.21 -4.89
C SER A 510 -0.54 17.52 -4.70
N ASP A 511 -0.26 18.63 -3.99
CA ASP A 511 1.08 19.23 -3.92
C ASP A 511 1.98 18.51 -2.90
N TYR A 512 3.01 17.82 -3.40
CA TYR A 512 4.03 17.16 -2.58
C TYR A 512 4.65 18.05 -1.50
N ARG A 513 4.82 19.35 -1.78
CA ARG A 513 5.42 20.28 -0.83
C ARG A 513 4.58 20.43 0.44
N GLN A 514 3.26 20.23 0.34
CA GLN A 514 2.37 20.20 1.51
C GLN A 514 2.63 18.97 2.40
N LEU A 515 2.96 17.81 1.82
CA LEU A 515 3.35 16.64 2.61
C LEU A 515 4.56 16.93 3.52
N ILE A 516 5.49 17.77 3.03
CA ILE A 516 6.76 18.05 3.71
C ILE A 516 6.63 19.25 4.66
N ALA A 517 5.91 20.32 4.26
CA ALA A 517 6.02 21.61 4.90
C ALA A 517 4.75 22.13 5.58
N ALA A 518 3.61 21.43 5.49
CA ALA A 518 2.37 21.86 6.13
C ALA A 518 2.50 21.98 7.66
N ASP A 519 1.76 22.92 8.24
CA ASP A 519 1.84 23.28 9.65
C ASP A 519 0.58 22.92 10.44
N TYR A 520 -0.20 21.95 9.98
CA TYR A 520 -1.42 21.48 10.63
C TYR A 520 -1.40 19.96 10.89
N LEU A 521 -2.28 19.53 11.78
CA LEU A 521 -2.57 18.12 12.07
C LEU A 521 -4.10 17.89 12.08
N TRP A 522 -4.51 16.66 11.84
CA TRP A 522 -5.87 16.19 12.10
C TRP A 522 -5.95 15.67 13.54
N LEU A 523 -6.71 16.33 14.41
CA LEU A 523 -6.84 15.97 15.81
C LEU A 523 -8.30 15.63 16.16
N ASN A 524 -8.49 14.58 16.97
CA ASN A 524 -9.72 14.36 17.72
C ASN A 524 -9.57 14.96 19.15
N GLU A 525 -10.61 14.89 19.97
CA GLU A 525 -10.61 15.42 21.33
C GLU A 525 -9.44 14.89 22.17
N ARG A 526 -9.13 13.59 22.10
CA ARG A 526 -8.03 12.97 22.85
C ARG A 526 -6.66 13.51 22.45
N LEU A 527 -6.40 13.56 21.14
CA LEU A 527 -5.16 14.13 20.61
C LEU A 527 -5.06 15.62 20.91
N GLY A 528 -6.16 16.36 20.75
CA GLY A 528 -6.21 17.79 21.03
C GLY A 528 -5.86 18.11 22.49
N LYS A 529 -6.41 17.35 23.42
CA LYS A 529 -6.08 17.46 24.85
C LYS A 529 -4.61 17.13 25.12
N TYR A 530 -4.08 16.07 24.50
CA TYR A 530 -2.70 15.62 24.74
C TYR A 530 -1.64 16.60 24.17
N TYR A 531 -1.91 17.18 23.00
CA TYR A 531 -1.00 18.12 22.33
C TYR A 531 -1.29 19.60 22.64
N GLY A 532 -2.16 19.89 23.62
CA GLY A 532 -2.43 21.25 24.08
C GLY A 532 -3.20 22.12 23.06
N LYS A 533 -3.98 21.50 22.19
CA LYS A 533 -4.85 22.14 21.18
C LYS A 533 -6.26 21.57 21.32
N PRO A 534 -7.07 22.02 22.28
CA PRO A 534 -8.40 21.47 22.50
C PRO A 534 -9.26 21.49 21.24
N VAL A 535 -9.86 20.35 20.95
CA VAL A 535 -10.82 20.15 19.86
C VAL A 535 -12.16 19.80 20.50
N THR A 536 -13.23 20.41 20.03
CA THR A 536 -14.59 20.19 20.51
C THR A 536 -15.45 19.55 19.42
N GLY A 537 -16.28 18.58 19.80
CA GLY A 537 -17.15 17.85 18.88
C GLY A 537 -16.60 16.47 18.50
N GLU A 538 -17.38 15.74 17.73
CA GLU A 538 -17.04 14.36 17.34
C GLU A 538 -16.08 14.32 16.14
N GLY A 539 -15.21 13.32 16.15
CA GLY A 539 -14.31 13.00 15.04
C GLY A 539 -13.03 13.82 15.00
N PHE A 540 -12.39 13.80 13.83
CA PHE A 540 -11.13 14.50 13.58
C PHE A 540 -11.37 15.86 12.92
N GLN A 541 -10.66 16.87 13.38
CA GLN A 541 -10.69 18.23 12.83
C GLN A 541 -9.27 18.68 12.47
N ARG A 542 -9.15 19.49 11.44
CA ARG A 542 -7.89 20.13 11.06
C ARG A 542 -7.57 21.24 12.09
N VAL A 543 -6.36 21.19 12.63
CA VAL A 543 -5.88 22.13 13.64
C VAL A 543 -4.52 22.67 13.22
N ASP A 544 -4.43 23.98 13.07
CA ASP A 544 -3.20 24.66 12.70
C ASP A 544 -2.27 24.84 13.92
N PHE A 545 -0.98 24.72 13.65
CA PHE A 545 0.10 24.90 14.61
C PHE A 545 1.00 26.05 14.23
N ASP A 546 1.96 26.38 15.09
CA ASP A 546 3.00 27.33 14.78
C ASP A 546 3.85 26.80 13.59
N SER A 547 3.87 27.62 12.53
CA SER A 547 4.59 27.29 11.27
C SER A 547 6.11 27.13 11.45
N LYS A 548 6.67 27.61 12.58
CA LYS A 548 8.08 27.40 12.94
C LYS A 548 8.31 26.04 13.60
N GLN A 549 7.27 25.44 14.17
CA GLN A 549 7.35 24.19 14.92
C GLN A 549 6.96 22.97 14.08
N ARG A 550 5.93 23.08 13.24
CA ARG A 550 5.41 21.94 12.49
C ARG A 550 5.78 22.00 11.02
N ALA A 551 6.06 20.82 10.46
CA ALA A 551 6.42 20.63 9.07
C ALA A 551 5.95 19.24 8.58
N GLY A 552 4.70 19.16 8.13
CA GLY A 552 4.08 18.00 7.51
C GLY A 552 4.42 16.65 8.16
N VAL A 553 4.77 15.67 7.32
CA VAL A 553 5.19 14.34 7.80
C VAL A 553 6.48 14.38 8.62
N VAL A 554 7.37 15.35 8.36
CA VAL A 554 8.66 15.50 9.08
C VAL A 554 8.46 15.57 10.59
N THR A 555 7.39 16.23 11.03
CA THR A 555 7.08 16.44 12.45
C THR A 555 5.81 15.77 12.92
N HIS A 556 5.21 14.89 12.11
CA HIS A 556 3.97 14.23 12.52
C HIS A 556 4.21 13.36 13.75
N PRO A 557 3.42 13.49 14.83
CA PRO A 557 3.67 12.81 16.09
C PRO A 557 3.72 11.29 15.98
N TYR A 558 2.94 10.69 15.08
CA TYR A 558 3.00 9.25 14.79
C TYR A 558 4.39 8.81 14.35
N LEU A 559 5.01 9.54 13.40
CA LEU A 559 6.35 9.23 12.91
C LEU A 559 7.41 9.51 13.97
N LEU A 560 7.31 10.65 14.68
CA LEU A 560 8.25 10.96 15.75
C LEU A 560 8.22 9.91 16.87
N ALA A 561 7.04 9.37 17.18
CA ALA A 561 6.90 8.29 18.14
C ALA A 561 7.46 6.96 17.60
N SER A 562 7.19 6.59 16.37
CA SER A 562 7.71 5.35 15.76
C SER A 562 9.24 5.35 15.62
N LEU A 563 9.84 6.53 15.42
CA LEU A 563 11.28 6.75 15.29
C LEU A 563 11.97 7.09 16.62
N SER A 564 11.40 6.71 17.77
CA SER A 564 11.95 6.99 19.09
C SER A 564 11.95 5.74 19.96
N TYR A 565 12.84 5.71 20.96
CA TYR A 565 12.85 4.66 21.98
C TYR A 565 11.64 4.75 22.92
N ALA A 566 11.48 3.77 23.80
CA ALA A 566 10.35 3.75 24.73
C ALA A 566 10.33 4.94 25.70
N ARG A 567 11.50 5.47 26.10
CA ARG A 567 11.62 6.54 27.10
C ARG A 567 12.26 7.81 26.57
N THR A 568 13.03 7.74 25.47
CA THR A 568 13.84 8.84 24.96
C THR A 568 13.69 8.97 23.44
N THR A 569 14.10 10.10 22.90
CA THR A 569 14.21 10.31 21.45
C THR A 569 15.29 9.43 20.84
N SER A 570 15.28 9.27 19.53
CA SER A 570 16.36 8.65 18.77
C SER A 570 16.79 9.53 17.62
N PRO A 571 17.74 10.44 17.83
CA PRO A 571 18.25 11.28 16.75
C PRO A 571 18.79 10.47 15.57
N ILE A 572 19.38 9.31 15.82
CA ILE A 572 19.91 8.42 14.76
C ILE A 572 18.76 7.93 13.85
N HIS A 573 17.69 7.34 14.44
CA HIS A 573 16.57 6.85 13.63
C HIS A 573 15.87 7.99 12.87
N ARG A 574 15.64 9.14 13.54
CA ARG A 574 15.07 10.33 12.93
C ARG A 574 15.96 10.85 11.80
N GLY A 575 17.27 10.93 12.02
CA GLY A 575 18.25 11.39 11.03
C GLY A 575 18.36 10.47 9.82
N VAL A 576 18.37 9.16 10.01
CA VAL A 576 18.37 8.16 8.92
C VAL A 576 17.10 8.29 8.07
N PHE A 577 15.93 8.37 8.72
CA PHE A 577 14.66 8.58 8.02
C PHE A 577 14.67 9.88 7.19
N LEU A 578 15.08 11.00 7.79
CA LEU A 578 15.16 12.28 7.10
C LEU A 578 16.15 12.23 5.93
N SER A 579 17.32 11.64 6.13
CA SER A 579 18.33 11.52 5.07
C SER A 579 17.79 10.76 3.86
N ARG A 580 17.21 9.57 4.06
CA ARG A 580 16.79 8.67 2.98
C ARG A 580 15.49 9.11 2.31
N ASN A 581 14.50 9.49 3.10
CA ASN A 581 13.11 9.62 2.63
C ASN A 581 12.71 11.07 2.38
N ILE A 582 13.30 12.04 3.07
CA ILE A 582 12.91 13.45 2.99
C ILE A 582 13.93 14.26 2.20
N VAL A 583 15.21 14.17 2.55
CA VAL A 583 16.29 14.95 1.93
C VAL A 583 16.86 14.28 0.67
N GLY A 584 16.73 12.95 0.60
CA GLY A 584 17.11 12.17 -0.58
C GLY A 584 18.60 11.81 -0.66
N LEU A 585 19.31 11.90 0.46
CA LEU A 585 20.73 11.54 0.53
C LEU A 585 20.91 10.02 0.67
N ALA A 586 21.78 9.44 -0.14
CA ALA A 586 22.09 8.03 -0.07
C ALA A 586 22.90 7.70 1.19
N LEU A 587 22.37 6.80 2.01
CA LEU A 587 23.06 6.21 3.15
C LEU A 587 23.29 4.73 2.87
N LYS A 588 24.53 4.29 2.99
CA LYS A 588 24.85 2.86 2.98
C LYS A 588 24.55 2.23 4.34
N ASN A 589 24.32 0.94 4.34
CA ASN A 589 24.21 0.20 5.60
C ASN A 589 25.58 0.21 6.30
N PRO A 590 25.60 0.41 7.63
CA PRO A 590 26.85 0.39 8.37
C PRO A 590 27.41 -1.04 8.39
N SER A 591 28.72 -1.18 8.20
CA SER A 591 29.43 -2.45 8.38
C SER A 591 29.41 -2.93 9.82
N VAL A 592 29.36 -2.00 10.77
CA VAL A 592 29.20 -2.27 12.21
C VAL A 592 28.11 -1.38 12.78
N ALA A 593 27.10 -1.97 13.38
CA ALA A 593 26.05 -1.25 14.12
C ALA A 593 26.32 -1.35 15.62
N VAL A 594 26.49 -0.20 16.28
CA VAL A 594 26.60 -0.13 17.75
C VAL A 594 25.22 0.20 18.30
N ALA A 595 24.68 -0.69 19.14
CA ALA A 595 23.40 -0.45 19.80
C ALA A 595 23.52 0.71 20.80
N PHE A 596 22.53 1.61 20.78
CA PHE A 596 22.42 2.65 21.78
C PHE A 596 21.87 2.06 23.09
N GLU A 597 22.62 2.24 24.18
CA GLU A 597 22.25 1.82 25.53
C GLU A 597 22.31 3.03 26.47
N ASP A 598 21.17 3.61 26.79
CA ASP A 598 21.05 4.84 27.58
C ASP A 598 21.77 4.76 28.94
N ALA A 599 21.75 3.58 29.58
CA ALA A 599 22.38 3.32 30.86
C ALA A 599 23.93 3.43 30.85
N LYS A 600 24.57 3.43 29.68
CA LYS A 600 26.02 3.58 29.54
C LYS A 600 26.49 5.02 29.54
N PHE A 601 25.59 5.98 29.53
CA PHE A 601 25.89 7.42 29.48
C PHE A 601 25.56 8.09 30.82
N ASP A 602 26.22 9.22 31.06
CA ASP A 602 25.87 10.10 32.17
C ASP A 602 24.42 10.55 32.04
N PRO A 603 23.54 10.30 33.03
CA PRO A 603 22.13 10.64 32.98
C PRO A 603 21.84 12.14 32.84
N THR A 604 22.82 13.01 33.11
CA THR A 604 22.69 14.48 32.99
C THR A 604 22.89 14.97 31.54
N LEU A 605 23.39 14.10 30.65
CA LEU A 605 23.58 14.45 29.24
C LEU A 605 22.24 14.49 28.49
N THR A 606 22.10 15.46 27.60
CA THR A 606 21.02 15.48 26.59
C THR A 606 21.20 14.34 25.57
N MET A 607 20.14 13.98 24.87
CA MET A 607 20.25 12.97 23.81
C MET A 607 21.25 13.37 22.72
N ARG A 608 21.31 14.67 22.37
CA ARG A 608 22.32 15.19 21.44
C ARG A 608 23.75 14.92 21.95
N GLU A 609 24.05 15.22 23.22
CA GLU A 609 25.36 15.00 23.82
C GLU A 609 25.74 13.52 23.82
N LYS A 610 24.80 12.61 24.20
CA LYS A 610 25.00 11.15 24.19
C LYS A 610 25.30 10.61 22.79
N ILE A 611 24.54 11.04 21.79
CA ILE A 611 24.74 10.60 20.40
C ILE A 611 26.04 11.16 19.83
N SER A 612 26.39 12.41 20.12
CA SER A 612 27.66 13.00 19.69
C SER A 612 28.85 12.24 20.28
N GLU A 613 28.77 11.79 21.54
CA GLU A 613 29.79 10.96 22.16
C GLU A 613 29.86 9.55 21.54
N LEU A 614 28.71 8.92 21.28
CA LEU A 614 28.63 7.60 20.67
C LEU A 614 29.26 7.54 19.28
N THR A 615 29.07 8.60 18.49
CA THR A 615 29.41 8.65 17.06
C THR A 615 30.68 9.45 16.75
N LYS A 616 31.48 9.83 17.76
CA LYS A 616 32.64 10.72 17.62
C LYS A 616 33.79 10.14 16.77
N ASN A 617 33.85 8.82 16.61
CA ASN A 617 34.91 8.17 15.86
C ASN A 617 34.83 8.56 14.36
N ALA A 618 35.97 8.74 13.72
CA ALA A 618 36.07 9.16 12.32
C ALA A 618 35.30 8.22 11.36
N SER A 619 35.40 6.91 11.60
CA SER A 619 34.66 5.89 10.84
C SER A 619 33.13 6.06 10.95
N CYS A 620 32.61 6.40 12.14
CA CYS A 620 31.19 6.70 12.33
C CYS A 620 30.77 8.00 11.64
N MET A 621 31.62 9.04 11.70
CA MET A 621 31.33 10.36 11.14
C MET A 621 31.22 10.37 9.62
N GLY A 622 31.63 9.30 8.94
CA GLY A 622 31.38 9.13 7.50
C GLY A 622 29.90 9.25 7.13
N CYS A 623 29.00 8.64 7.92
CA CYS A 623 27.56 8.74 7.76
C CYS A 623 26.93 9.74 8.75
N HIS A 624 27.44 9.76 10.00
CA HIS A 624 26.84 10.56 11.07
C HIS A 624 27.05 12.07 10.91
N SER A 625 27.98 12.51 10.06
CA SER A 625 28.06 13.93 9.64
C SER A 625 26.81 14.42 8.88
N THR A 626 25.98 13.52 8.39
CA THR A 626 24.68 13.84 7.77
C THR A 626 23.52 13.44 8.69
N ILE A 627 23.60 12.24 9.29
CA ILE A 627 22.53 11.69 10.13
C ILE A 627 22.32 12.55 11.38
N ASN A 628 23.39 12.90 12.08
CA ASN A 628 23.28 13.64 13.34
C ASN A 628 22.65 15.02 13.19
N PRO A 629 23.10 15.91 12.27
CA PRO A 629 22.51 17.21 12.06
C PRO A 629 20.99 17.15 11.76
N LEU A 630 20.59 16.23 10.87
CA LEU A 630 19.18 16.03 10.52
C LEU A 630 18.38 15.51 11.73
N GLY A 631 18.93 14.57 12.49
CA GLY A 631 18.28 14.06 13.69
C GLY A 631 18.17 15.09 14.82
N PHE A 632 19.22 15.87 15.04
CA PHE A 632 19.25 16.93 16.06
C PHE A 632 18.28 18.07 15.75
N SER A 633 17.98 18.34 14.49
CA SER A 633 16.98 19.32 14.07
C SER A 633 15.57 19.03 14.64
N LEU A 634 15.31 17.78 15.04
CA LEU A 634 14.03 17.32 15.60
C LEU A 634 14.03 17.20 17.12
N GLU A 635 15.10 17.56 17.85
CA GLU A 635 15.20 17.38 19.29
C GLU A 635 14.30 18.33 20.11
N ASN A 636 13.74 19.37 19.49
CA ASN A 636 12.62 20.11 20.06
C ASN A 636 11.33 19.29 20.19
N PHE A 637 11.31 18.06 19.70
CA PHE A 637 10.21 17.12 19.91
C PHE A 637 10.65 15.97 20.79
N ASP A 638 9.88 15.67 21.83
CA ASP A 638 10.08 14.51 22.68
C ASP A 638 9.77 13.17 21.96
N ALA A 639 9.86 12.06 22.67
CA ALA A 639 9.66 10.74 22.08
C ALA A 639 8.21 10.43 21.68
N VAL A 640 7.25 11.30 21.98
CA VAL A 640 5.84 11.19 21.57
C VAL A 640 5.39 12.37 20.71
N GLY A 641 6.33 13.19 20.24
CA GLY A 641 6.08 14.29 19.31
C GLY A 641 5.48 15.56 19.94
N ARG A 642 5.59 15.75 21.25
CA ARG A 642 5.27 17.02 21.90
C ARG A 642 6.46 17.97 21.80
N TRP A 643 6.18 19.26 21.60
CA TRP A 643 7.21 20.29 21.55
C TRP A 643 7.83 20.52 22.94
N ARG A 644 9.17 20.61 23.00
CA ARG A 644 9.95 20.89 24.21
C ARG A 644 11.07 21.90 23.89
N THR A 645 11.44 22.69 24.90
CA THR A 645 12.58 23.62 24.83
C THR A 645 13.77 23.14 25.65
N LYS A 646 13.56 22.13 26.49
CA LYS A 646 14.60 21.55 27.34
C LYS A 646 14.67 20.03 27.21
N ASP A 647 15.88 19.48 27.31
CA ASP A 647 16.18 18.06 27.48
C ASP A 647 17.11 17.91 28.69
N ASN A 648 16.77 17.05 29.67
CA ASN A 648 17.47 16.94 30.94
C ASN A 648 17.82 18.30 31.60
N ASN A 649 16.83 19.20 31.64
CA ASN A 649 16.95 20.55 32.18
C ASN A 649 17.91 21.51 31.42
N LYS A 650 18.62 21.06 30.39
CA LYS A 650 19.41 21.90 29.50
C LYS A 650 18.57 22.38 28.32
N MET A 651 18.86 23.57 27.80
CA MET A 651 18.20 24.05 26.58
C MET A 651 18.48 23.12 25.38
N VAL A 652 17.45 22.83 24.61
CA VAL A 652 17.62 22.05 23.37
C VAL A 652 18.42 22.88 22.36
N HIS A 653 19.44 22.29 21.80
CA HIS A 653 20.25 22.84 20.74
C HIS A 653 19.99 22.05 19.45
N ALA A 654 19.10 22.57 18.58
CA ALA A 654 18.70 21.93 17.33
C ALA A 654 19.53 22.34 16.10
N ALA A 655 20.33 23.42 16.25
CA ALA A 655 21.14 23.93 15.14
C ALA A 655 22.35 23.03 14.83
N ASP A 656 22.57 22.74 13.55
CA ASP A 656 23.74 22.01 13.04
C ASP A 656 23.86 22.20 11.52
N GLU A 657 24.84 21.58 10.88
CA GLU A 657 25.03 21.64 9.44
C GLU A 657 25.41 20.29 8.84
N PHE A 658 24.96 20.03 7.61
CA PHE A 658 25.33 18.83 6.85
C PHE A 658 25.73 19.21 5.42
N SER A 659 26.48 18.32 4.76
CA SER A 659 26.83 18.47 3.35
C SER A 659 25.79 17.79 2.47
N ASP A 660 25.23 18.53 1.50
CA ASP A 660 24.35 17.95 0.47
C ASP A 660 25.14 17.15 -0.60
N ASP A 661 24.44 16.61 -1.61
CA ASP A 661 25.04 15.83 -2.70
C ASP A 661 26.01 16.65 -3.55
N ASP A 662 25.81 17.99 -3.64
CA ASP A 662 26.69 18.91 -4.33
C ASP A 662 27.87 19.38 -3.47
N GLY A 663 27.99 18.89 -2.23
CA GLY A 663 29.02 19.29 -1.28
C GLY A 663 28.83 20.67 -0.67
N ARG A 664 27.62 21.28 -0.81
CA ARG A 664 27.27 22.53 -0.14
C ARG A 664 26.95 22.28 1.31
N MET A 665 27.39 23.17 2.20
CA MET A 665 27.00 23.11 3.60
C MET A 665 25.61 23.71 3.78
N VAL A 666 24.72 22.93 4.35
CA VAL A 666 23.34 23.30 4.64
C VAL A 666 23.18 23.44 6.14
N VAL A 667 22.89 24.64 6.61
CA VAL A 667 22.62 24.93 8.03
C VAL A 667 21.14 24.66 8.29
N VAL A 668 20.83 23.90 9.34
CA VAL A 668 19.49 23.63 9.82
C VAL A 668 19.39 23.98 11.30
N ASN A 669 18.31 24.69 11.68
CA ASN A 669 18.00 25.03 13.07
C ASN A 669 16.57 24.68 13.40
N GLY A 670 16.24 23.41 13.24
CA GLY A 670 14.90 22.89 13.50
C GLY A 670 14.24 22.25 12.27
N PRO A 671 13.02 21.71 12.46
CA PRO A 671 12.35 20.92 11.44
C PRO A 671 11.96 21.73 10.20
N LYS A 672 11.68 23.02 10.37
CA LYS A 672 11.23 23.87 9.25
C LYS A 672 12.33 24.09 8.24
N ASP A 673 13.58 24.20 8.69
CA ASP A 673 14.73 24.37 7.77
C ASP A 673 14.97 23.09 6.97
N VAL A 674 14.83 21.93 7.60
CA VAL A 674 14.88 20.63 6.89
C VAL A 674 13.78 20.54 5.85
N ALA A 675 12.54 20.92 6.22
CA ALA A 675 11.42 20.92 5.29
C ALA A 675 11.60 21.89 4.12
N ASN A 676 12.05 23.13 4.40
CA ASN A 676 12.33 24.15 3.38
C ASN A 676 13.44 23.68 2.42
N TYR A 677 14.50 23.07 2.95
CA TYR A 677 15.53 22.48 2.13
C TYR A 677 14.96 21.39 1.21
N ALA A 678 14.20 20.44 1.76
CA ALA A 678 13.64 19.33 0.98
C ALA A 678 12.65 19.80 -0.10
N VAL A 679 11.85 20.82 0.20
CA VAL A 679 10.94 21.45 -0.77
C VAL A 679 11.66 22.11 -1.95
N GLY A 680 12.87 22.65 -1.74
CA GLY A 680 13.68 23.28 -2.78
C GLY A 680 14.75 22.37 -3.40
N SER A 681 14.97 21.17 -2.86
CA SER A 681 16.09 20.30 -3.25
C SER A 681 15.74 19.37 -4.41
N GLU A 682 16.52 19.46 -5.49
CA GLU A 682 16.39 18.51 -6.61
C GLU A 682 16.70 17.08 -6.21
N SER A 683 17.63 16.85 -5.28
CA SER A 683 17.95 15.53 -4.74
C SER A 683 16.77 14.92 -3.98
N ALA A 684 16.08 15.72 -3.16
CA ALA A 684 14.87 15.30 -2.47
C ALA A 684 13.75 14.92 -3.46
N HIS A 685 13.53 15.78 -4.47
CA HIS A 685 12.53 15.50 -5.52
C HIS A 685 12.89 14.24 -6.31
N ARG A 686 14.15 14.06 -6.68
CA ARG A 686 14.66 12.88 -7.40
C ARG A 686 14.45 11.60 -6.57
N ALA A 687 14.70 11.67 -5.27
CA ALA A 687 14.50 10.54 -4.37
C ALA A 687 13.02 10.14 -4.26
N PHE A 688 12.12 11.10 -4.09
CA PHE A 688 10.68 10.84 -4.04
C PHE A 688 10.18 10.23 -5.37
N VAL A 689 10.55 10.81 -6.50
CA VAL A 689 10.20 10.31 -7.84
C VAL A 689 10.70 8.88 -8.03
N ARG A 690 11.95 8.61 -7.67
CA ARG A 690 12.56 7.28 -7.77
C ARG A 690 11.82 6.25 -6.91
N GLN A 691 11.51 6.56 -5.66
CA GLN A 691 10.84 5.65 -4.74
C GLN A 691 9.39 5.38 -5.18
N LEU A 692 8.68 6.41 -5.65
CA LEU A 692 7.34 6.24 -6.21
C LEU A 692 7.35 5.39 -7.48
N PHE A 693 8.32 5.61 -8.37
CA PHE A 693 8.52 4.81 -9.58
C PHE A 693 8.78 3.35 -9.22
N HIS A 694 9.73 3.08 -8.33
CA HIS A 694 10.10 1.73 -7.92
C HIS A 694 8.90 0.99 -7.30
N HIS A 695 8.14 1.64 -6.43
CA HIS A 695 6.94 1.05 -5.84
C HIS A 695 5.86 0.79 -6.88
N THR A 696 5.68 1.69 -7.83
CA THR A 696 4.63 1.63 -8.85
C THR A 696 4.94 0.58 -9.92
N VAL A 697 6.14 0.64 -10.51
CA VAL A 697 6.54 -0.14 -11.68
C VAL A 697 7.21 -1.47 -11.32
N LYS A 698 7.72 -1.59 -10.10
CA LYS A 698 8.47 -2.76 -9.61
C LYS A 698 9.75 -3.05 -10.42
N GLN A 699 10.32 -2.00 -11.01
CA GLN A 699 11.55 -2.00 -11.80
C GLN A 699 12.38 -0.74 -11.49
N PRO A 700 13.70 -0.78 -11.65
CA PRO A 700 14.51 0.43 -11.49
C PRO A 700 14.26 1.44 -12.63
N THR A 701 14.33 2.73 -12.33
CA THR A 701 14.17 3.79 -13.35
C THR A 701 15.11 3.64 -14.53
N ALA A 702 16.35 3.20 -14.29
CA ALA A 702 17.37 2.96 -15.33
C ALA A 702 16.96 1.91 -16.37
N ALA A 703 16.03 1.00 -16.03
CA ALA A 703 15.45 0.03 -16.97
C ALA A 703 14.68 0.68 -18.13
N PHE A 704 14.28 1.93 -17.97
CA PHE A 704 13.53 2.71 -18.96
C PHE A 704 14.39 3.78 -19.64
N GLY A 705 15.71 3.70 -19.49
CA GLY A 705 16.70 4.62 -20.03
C GLY A 705 17.31 5.55 -18.97
N GLU A 706 18.56 5.91 -19.17
CA GLU A 706 19.34 6.75 -18.25
C GLU A 706 18.62 8.08 -17.88
N PRO A 707 18.01 8.83 -18.82
CA PRO A 707 17.40 10.12 -18.51
C PRO A 707 16.04 10.03 -17.82
N THR A 708 15.47 8.82 -17.65
CA THR A 708 14.09 8.64 -17.17
C THR A 708 13.85 9.31 -15.83
N LEU A 709 14.71 9.09 -14.85
CA LEU A 709 14.54 9.68 -13.52
C LEU A 709 14.55 11.20 -13.57
N GLU A 710 15.48 11.78 -14.32
CA GLU A 710 15.61 13.24 -14.42
C GLU A 710 14.44 13.85 -15.23
N THR A 711 13.99 13.19 -16.29
CA THR A 711 12.82 13.60 -17.07
C THR A 711 11.55 13.62 -16.19
N LEU A 712 11.34 12.58 -15.39
CA LEU A 712 10.22 12.52 -14.44
C LEU A 712 10.32 13.60 -13.35
N ARG A 713 11.53 13.88 -12.82
CA ARG A 713 11.75 14.95 -11.85
C ARG A 713 11.40 16.32 -12.46
N GLN A 714 11.88 16.59 -13.67
CA GLN A 714 11.57 17.84 -14.39
C GLN A 714 10.08 17.98 -14.67
N HIS A 715 9.43 16.90 -15.10
CA HIS A 715 7.97 16.88 -15.27
C HIS A 715 7.25 17.20 -13.95
N PHE A 716 7.68 16.61 -12.84
CA PHE A 716 7.11 16.84 -11.51
C PHE A 716 7.22 18.30 -11.10
N ALA A 717 8.41 18.90 -11.24
CA ALA A 717 8.64 20.32 -10.94
C ALA A 717 7.81 21.24 -11.86
N ALA A 718 7.81 21.00 -13.17
CA ALA A 718 7.06 21.78 -14.15
C ALA A 718 5.53 21.74 -13.95
N ASN A 719 5.02 20.68 -13.31
CA ASN A 719 3.60 20.53 -12.96
C ASN A 719 3.28 20.90 -11.51
N GLY A 720 4.08 21.76 -10.86
CA GLY A 720 3.82 22.26 -9.51
C GLY A 720 3.91 21.19 -8.43
N PHE A 721 4.74 20.17 -8.63
CA PHE A 721 4.92 19.04 -7.71
C PHE A 721 3.64 18.24 -7.44
N HIS A 722 2.79 18.12 -8.45
CA HIS A 722 1.51 17.45 -8.36
C HIS A 722 1.66 15.92 -8.40
N ILE A 723 1.41 15.24 -7.28
CA ILE A 723 1.66 13.79 -7.09
C ILE A 723 0.86 12.93 -8.07
N GLN A 724 -0.44 13.21 -8.27
CA GLN A 724 -1.26 12.40 -9.18
C GLN A 724 -0.82 12.55 -10.65
N ARG A 725 -0.38 13.75 -11.07
CA ARG A 725 0.17 13.96 -12.42
C ARG A 725 1.50 13.23 -12.60
N LEU A 726 2.34 13.23 -11.57
CA LEU A 726 3.56 12.41 -11.57
C LEU A 726 3.24 10.92 -11.71
N LEU A 727 2.22 10.43 -11.01
CA LEU A 727 1.80 9.02 -11.10
C LEU A 727 1.30 8.66 -12.52
N VAL A 728 0.52 9.56 -13.16
CA VAL A 728 0.15 9.41 -14.59
C VAL A 728 1.38 9.34 -15.46
N GLU A 729 2.35 10.24 -15.26
CA GLU A 729 3.57 10.29 -16.07
C GLU A 729 4.44 9.05 -15.89
N ILE A 730 4.58 8.54 -14.67
CA ILE A 730 5.24 7.26 -14.39
C ILE A 730 4.57 6.11 -15.14
N ALA A 731 3.23 6.04 -15.08
CA ALA A 731 2.47 5.02 -15.76
C ALA A 731 2.62 5.10 -17.29
N LEU A 732 2.59 6.31 -17.86
CA LEU A 732 2.83 6.56 -19.28
C LEU A 732 4.22 6.12 -19.71
N THR A 733 5.25 6.59 -18.99
CA THR A 733 6.64 6.28 -19.30
C THR A 733 6.89 4.78 -19.29
N SER A 734 6.44 4.09 -18.26
CA SER A 734 6.62 2.64 -18.14
C SER A 734 5.76 1.83 -19.10
N ALA A 735 4.59 2.33 -19.51
CA ALA A 735 3.74 1.64 -20.47
C ALA A 735 4.22 1.79 -21.92
N THR A 736 4.80 2.95 -22.28
CA THR A 736 5.17 3.28 -23.67
C THR A 736 6.62 2.99 -24.01
N GLN A 737 7.53 3.05 -23.07
CA GLN A 737 8.93 2.72 -23.34
C GLN A 737 9.07 1.19 -23.40
N GLY A 738 9.18 0.67 -24.62
CA GLY A 738 9.58 -0.70 -24.85
C GLY A 738 11.00 -0.91 -24.34
N SER A 739 11.32 -2.13 -23.86
CA SER A 739 12.72 -2.46 -23.68
C SER A 739 13.43 -2.27 -25.03
N ALA A 740 14.32 -1.31 -25.10
CA ALA A 740 15.34 -1.25 -26.13
C ALA A 740 16.32 -2.44 -25.99
N ALA A 741 15.91 -3.50 -25.31
CA ALA A 741 16.65 -4.74 -25.20
C ALA A 741 16.31 -5.58 -26.39
N SER A 742 17.33 -5.76 -27.19
CA SER A 742 17.46 -6.73 -28.28
C SER A 742 17.01 -6.26 -29.67
N ALA A 743 17.65 -5.20 -30.20
CA ALA A 743 18.29 -5.53 -31.46
C ALA A 743 19.47 -6.47 -31.10
N PRO A 744 19.57 -7.69 -31.65
CA PRO A 744 20.77 -8.48 -31.47
C PRO A 744 21.92 -7.65 -32.02
N GLN A 745 22.87 -7.27 -31.16
CA GLN A 745 24.16 -6.82 -31.64
C GLN A 745 24.68 -7.95 -32.52
N LYS A 746 24.69 -7.73 -33.83
CA LYS A 746 25.43 -8.56 -34.74
C LYS A 746 26.86 -8.55 -34.19
N VAL A 747 27.22 -9.64 -33.54
CA VAL A 747 28.61 -9.96 -33.23
C VAL A 747 29.29 -9.88 -34.58
N ALA A 748 30.11 -8.84 -34.78
CA ALA A 748 30.99 -8.78 -35.91
C ALA A 748 31.86 -10.03 -35.82
N GLN A 749 31.58 -11.00 -36.68
CA GLN A 749 32.46 -12.13 -36.90
C GLN A 749 33.74 -11.51 -37.47
N ASN A 750 34.78 -11.35 -36.63
CA ASN A 750 36.13 -11.17 -37.08
C ASN A 750 36.49 -12.47 -37.83
N GLN A 751 36.40 -12.41 -39.14
CA GLN A 751 37.06 -13.39 -40.00
C GLN A 751 38.57 -13.16 -39.84
N PRO A 752 39.34 -14.21 -39.57
CA PRO A 752 40.78 -14.11 -39.72
C PRO A 752 41.11 -13.99 -41.19
N THR A 753 41.71 -12.91 -41.59
CA THR A 753 42.38 -12.77 -42.90
C THR A 753 43.68 -13.56 -42.93
N PRO A 754 44.06 -14.12 -44.10
CA PRO A 754 45.00 -15.22 -44.30
C PRO A 754 46.45 -14.92 -43.99
#